data_bd913574be5813a588362a1521d2f3fa
#
_entry.id   bd913574be5813a588362a1521d2f3fa
#
_cell.length_a   1.000
_cell.length_b   1.000
_cell.length_c   1.000
_cell.angle_alpha   90.00
_cell.angle_beta   90.00
_cell.angle_gamma   90.00
#
_symmetry.space_group_name_H-M   'P 1'
#
loop_
_entity.id
_entity.type
_entity.pdbx_description
1 polymer ?
#
loop_
_entity_poly.entity_id
_entity_poly.type
_entity_poly.pdbx_seq_one_letter_code
_entity_poly.pdbx_strand_id
1 'polypeptide(L)'
;MGQFERRVAASASLWAGLALLFGGQLSGGEVALKNGLLLSGNPRRLQSLTVERKHPRENETLSLPFVMLENGYQRIFVPRGQAARIDDGDDLSKFETFRLTQHRTGGRQITGRVLSTGPFNEYGQRTHTLQTPQRQEEIVVGVTKVGPKYVSLTGLRYQWNYGITTTSIPPEQLDAMIRKATDRKNPDHRFGIARFYLQAGLYDESAKELQSIAKDFPELSARVAEARKELQDLEHKLILQELRRRKAAGQHELAHTYALGVPLDTASGSVVHDVRDLLSAYDASRERIAKARVLLGELQAQLKDPSQVAAVTPLRPMLEEQLSMESLDRLDAFFNLVEDKTLQPSEKLALAYSGTVVGSAAAVTDLPLALRLWEAQHSILEYLRTDSPQDRGDRVAQLNGLDGITPELVLKVIQNLPPLAETPDIHPGVPATLHVMGRGAEPGPSYGVLLPPEYDWHHKYPMIVALHPAEHSSKAELDYWGGTAAKPGRAQAAGYIVIAPEYVEAEAREYGYSMSSHEAVSRSIIDARKRFNVDSDRIFLTGHGMGGDAAFDIGMSHPDLFAGVIPINGICDHFCTWYWTNAGHTSWYVVTGEFDARGTFPTDAKTLARMMAPSNGHATGMDVVLVEFLQRGYESYFEETPRIFDWMELQRRQKMPRDFSMNVLRPSENRSYWLQAEGLPKSVTESNVLAGPSRGKVSPMHLTGKISPGTAAGATIRLLPAAARSYTVWLSPDLVSFEKPITIMLRDMRKYPHKMTKSSIKDILDDFSTRADRQRIFTVRIDLN
;
A
#
# COMPACT_ATOMS: atom_id res chain seq x y z
N MET A 1 15.61 11.21 -12.44
CA MET A 1 15.00 12.19 -13.35
C MET A 1 14.15 11.53 -14.44
N GLY A 2 14.64 10.56 -15.21
CA GLY A 2 13.89 10.00 -16.34
C GLY A 2 12.58 9.23 -16.02
N GLN A 3 12.39 8.66 -14.82
CA GLN A 3 11.14 8.02 -14.42
C GLN A 3 10.08 9.02 -13.94
N PHE A 4 10.50 10.12 -13.35
CA PHE A 4 9.63 11.22 -12.92
C PHE A 4 9.00 11.91 -14.14
N GLU A 5 9.81 12.24 -15.15
CA GLU A 5 9.30 12.87 -16.39
C GLU A 5 8.37 11.94 -17.19
N ARG A 6 8.62 10.62 -17.23
CA ARG A 6 7.76 9.66 -17.92
C ARG A 6 6.39 9.45 -17.22
N ARG A 7 6.34 9.54 -15.88
CA ARG A 7 5.07 9.39 -15.11
C ARG A 7 4.24 10.67 -15.14
N VAL A 8 4.87 11.84 -15.08
CA VAL A 8 4.20 13.14 -15.31
C VAL A 8 3.61 13.20 -16.71
N ALA A 9 4.31 12.70 -17.73
CA ALA A 9 3.81 12.63 -19.09
C ALA A 9 2.63 11.64 -19.25
N ALA A 10 2.58 10.53 -18.51
CA ALA A 10 1.52 9.54 -18.64
C ALA A 10 0.18 10.00 -18.02
N SER A 11 0.22 10.68 -16.87
CA SER A 11 -1.01 11.23 -16.25
C SER A 11 -1.48 12.51 -16.95
N ALA A 12 -0.56 13.39 -17.36
CA ALA A 12 -0.89 14.56 -18.18
C ALA A 12 -1.50 14.17 -19.54
N SER A 13 -1.10 13.02 -20.13
CA SER A 13 -1.66 12.54 -21.38
C SER A 13 -3.09 12.00 -21.26
N LEU A 14 -3.50 11.48 -20.10
CA LEU A 14 -4.89 11.06 -19.85
C LEU A 14 -5.85 12.26 -19.80
N TRP A 15 -5.40 13.36 -19.19
CA TRP A 15 -6.17 14.60 -19.11
C TRP A 15 -6.08 15.44 -20.40
N ALA A 16 -4.95 15.40 -21.11
CA ALA A 16 -4.79 16.06 -22.41
C ALA A 16 -5.68 15.45 -23.51
N GLY A 17 -5.87 14.11 -23.49
CA GLY A 17 -6.81 13.43 -24.37
C GLY A 17 -8.26 13.88 -24.16
N LEU A 18 -8.69 14.09 -22.90
CA LEU A 18 -10.00 14.65 -22.54
C LEU A 18 -10.19 16.10 -23.01
N ALA A 19 -9.11 16.88 -23.08
CA ALA A 19 -9.16 18.27 -23.55
C ALA A 19 -9.38 18.41 -25.05
N LEU A 20 -8.80 17.53 -25.84
CA LEU A 20 -8.91 17.54 -27.29
C LEU A 20 -10.28 17.11 -27.78
N LEU A 21 -10.95 16.17 -27.11
CA LEU A 21 -12.27 15.65 -27.46
C LEU A 21 -13.35 16.69 -27.63
N PHE A 22 -13.27 17.85 -26.98
CA PHE A 22 -14.39 18.77 -26.87
C PHE A 22 -14.05 20.27 -26.98
N GLY A 23 -12.88 20.61 -27.54
CA GLY A 23 -12.53 21.99 -27.93
C GLY A 23 -12.34 22.94 -26.76
N GLY A 24 -11.81 22.50 -25.64
CA GLY A 24 -11.48 23.34 -24.49
C GLY A 24 -10.16 22.93 -23.84
N GLN A 25 -9.27 23.89 -23.60
CA GLN A 25 -8.10 23.65 -22.76
C GLN A 25 -8.55 23.27 -21.35
N LEU A 26 -8.34 22.01 -20.94
CA LEU A 26 -8.48 21.57 -19.56
C LEU A 26 -7.20 21.97 -18.80
N SER A 27 -6.98 23.26 -18.57
CA SER A 27 -5.98 23.74 -17.62
C SER A 27 -6.66 23.97 -16.29
N GLY A 28 -6.76 22.91 -15.53
CA GLY A 28 -7.15 23.04 -14.14
C GLY A 28 -5.96 23.13 -13.21
N GLY A 29 -6.14 23.68 -12.01
CA GLY A 29 -5.12 23.71 -11.00
C GLY A 29 -4.67 22.29 -10.65
N GLU A 30 -3.38 22.10 -10.53
CA GLU A 30 -2.76 20.82 -10.20
C GLU A 30 -1.66 21.02 -9.16
N VAL A 31 -1.56 20.09 -8.22
CA VAL A 31 -0.43 20.02 -7.31
C VAL A 31 0.30 18.70 -7.52
N ALA A 32 1.56 18.80 -7.92
CA ALA A 32 2.47 17.65 -7.97
C ALA A 32 3.22 17.55 -6.64
N LEU A 33 3.11 16.43 -5.94
CA LEU A 33 3.86 16.16 -4.72
C LEU A 33 5.29 15.67 -5.03
N LYS A 34 6.20 15.81 -4.08
CA LYS A 34 7.60 15.36 -4.20
C LYS A 34 7.74 13.85 -4.42
N ASN A 35 6.78 13.06 -3.93
CA ASN A 35 6.72 11.62 -4.14
C ASN A 35 6.20 11.23 -5.54
N GLY A 36 5.73 12.20 -6.35
CA GLY A 36 5.23 12.00 -7.71
C GLY A 36 3.71 11.89 -7.81
N LEU A 37 2.96 11.98 -6.68
CA LEU A 37 1.51 12.01 -6.71
C LEU A 37 1.00 13.31 -7.32
N LEU A 38 0.05 13.19 -8.25
CA LEU A 38 -0.63 14.33 -8.87
C LEU A 38 -2.03 14.46 -8.29
N LEU A 39 -2.35 15.65 -7.82
CA LEU A 39 -3.64 16.00 -7.23
C LEU A 39 -4.26 17.13 -8.04
N SER A 40 -5.52 16.94 -8.46
CA SER A 40 -6.25 17.90 -9.27
C SER A 40 -7.33 18.61 -8.46
N GLY A 41 -7.44 19.90 -8.62
CA GLY A 41 -8.40 20.76 -7.92
C GLY A 41 -7.95 22.21 -7.97
N ASN A 42 -8.77 23.13 -7.46
CA ASN A 42 -8.42 24.54 -7.33
C ASN A 42 -7.55 24.73 -6.07
N PRO A 43 -6.23 25.04 -6.20
CA PRO A 43 -5.34 25.11 -5.05
C PRO A 43 -5.52 26.42 -4.29
N ARG A 44 -5.61 26.33 -2.97
CA ARG A 44 -5.61 27.44 -2.05
C ARG A 44 -4.57 27.24 -0.95
N ARG A 45 -3.88 28.29 -0.59
CA ARG A 45 -2.89 28.26 0.51
C ARG A 45 -3.57 28.66 1.80
N LEU A 46 -3.44 27.82 2.82
CA LEU A 46 -4.12 27.99 4.10
C LEU A 46 -3.13 28.13 5.26
N GLN A 47 -3.55 28.91 6.28
CA GLN A 47 -2.84 29.05 7.55
C GLN A 47 -3.21 27.94 8.54
N SER A 48 -4.45 27.45 8.48
CA SER A 48 -5.01 26.44 9.38
C SER A 48 -5.91 25.50 8.62
N LEU A 49 -6.09 24.28 9.09
CA LEU A 49 -7.03 23.31 8.53
C LEU A 49 -8.50 23.61 8.86
N THR A 50 -8.77 24.31 9.98
CA THR A 50 -10.13 24.50 10.53
C THR A 50 -10.59 25.94 10.66
N VAL A 51 -9.68 26.91 10.69
CA VAL A 51 -10.01 28.32 10.96
C VAL A 51 -9.32 29.23 9.94
N GLU A 52 -10.11 29.89 9.11
CA GLU A 52 -9.64 31.03 8.34
C GLU A 52 -9.59 32.28 9.26
N ARG A 53 -8.41 32.77 9.57
CA ARG A 53 -8.27 34.11 10.15
C ARG A 53 -8.57 35.14 9.08
N LYS A 54 -9.68 35.86 9.22
CA LYS A 54 -10.13 36.88 8.26
C LYS A 54 -9.23 38.11 8.19
N HIS A 55 -8.47 38.42 9.26
CA HIS A 55 -7.57 39.58 9.29
C HIS A 55 -6.26 39.25 10.05
N PRO A 56 -5.08 39.33 9.40
CA PRO A 56 -3.81 39.33 10.12
C PRO A 56 -3.68 40.58 10.95
N ARG A 57 -2.96 40.50 12.08
CA ARG A 57 -2.55 41.69 12.80
C ARG A 57 -1.55 42.46 11.97
N GLU A 58 -1.56 43.79 12.02
CA GLU A 58 -0.55 44.64 11.37
C GLU A 58 0.86 44.13 11.75
N ASN A 59 1.70 43.83 10.75
CA ASN A 59 3.06 43.28 10.87
C ASN A 59 3.20 41.77 11.14
N GLU A 60 2.17 40.94 11.01
CA GLU A 60 2.29 39.48 11.13
C GLU A 60 2.53 38.87 9.75
N THR A 61 3.72 38.31 9.52
CA THR A 61 3.97 37.49 8.31
C THR A 61 3.23 36.16 8.47
N LEU A 62 2.12 35.99 7.73
CA LEU A 62 1.32 34.77 7.78
C LEU A 62 2.11 33.59 7.20
N SER A 63 2.36 32.58 8.03
CA SER A 63 2.81 31.29 7.53
C SER A 63 1.63 30.55 6.93
N LEU A 64 1.74 30.11 5.67
CA LEU A 64 0.73 29.33 4.95
C LEU A 64 1.25 27.92 4.71
N PRO A 65 1.33 27.05 5.74
CA PRO A 65 2.00 25.76 5.66
C PRO A 65 1.19 24.69 4.90
N PHE A 66 -0.08 24.96 4.58
CA PHE A 66 -0.97 23.99 3.95
C PHE A 66 -1.41 24.44 2.56
N VAL A 67 -1.61 23.46 1.67
CA VAL A 67 -2.30 23.62 0.40
C VAL A 67 -3.57 22.79 0.44
N MET A 68 -4.70 23.41 0.15
CA MET A 68 -5.99 22.77 -0.02
C MET A 68 -6.35 22.81 -1.51
N LEU A 69 -6.74 21.67 -2.06
CA LEU A 69 -7.34 21.59 -3.39
C LEU A 69 -8.83 21.29 -3.23
N GLU A 70 -9.66 22.08 -3.89
CA GLU A 70 -11.11 21.85 -3.95
C GLU A 70 -11.51 21.49 -5.37
N ASN A 71 -12.17 20.34 -5.55
CA ASN A 71 -12.61 19.85 -6.86
C ASN A 71 -14.14 19.73 -6.96
N GLY A 72 -14.87 20.37 -6.04
CA GLY A 72 -16.33 20.44 -6.05
C GLY A 72 -17.05 19.28 -5.34
N TYR A 73 -16.35 18.21 -4.97
CA TYR A 73 -16.87 17.10 -4.17
C TYR A 73 -15.91 16.65 -3.05
N GLN A 74 -14.66 17.12 -3.10
CA GLN A 74 -13.62 16.85 -2.09
C GLN A 74 -12.84 18.12 -1.80
N ARG A 75 -12.31 18.19 -0.58
CA ARG A 75 -11.17 19.03 -0.20
C ARG A 75 -9.99 18.13 0.10
N ILE A 76 -8.88 18.37 -0.54
CA ILE A 76 -7.64 17.60 -0.34
C ILE A 76 -6.62 18.54 0.27
N PHE A 77 -6.10 18.19 1.44
CA PHE A 77 -5.12 19.00 2.16
C PHE A 77 -3.77 18.31 2.13
N VAL A 78 -2.72 19.05 1.82
CA VAL A 78 -1.33 18.57 1.82
C VAL A 78 -0.39 19.60 2.43
N PRO A 79 0.75 19.19 3.03
CA PRO A 79 1.78 20.14 3.45
C PRO A 79 2.34 20.90 2.24
N ARG A 80 2.44 22.22 2.35
CA ARG A 80 3.04 23.03 1.27
C ARG A 80 4.48 22.60 0.97
N GLY A 81 5.22 22.21 1.99
CA GLY A 81 6.59 21.74 1.83
C GLY A 81 6.74 20.42 1.07
N GLN A 82 5.67 19.63 0.95
CA GLN A 82 5.63 18.41 0.15
C GLN A 82 5.23 18.67 -1.31
N ALA A 83 4.68 19.84 -1.64
CA ALA A 83 4.37 20.21 -3.00
C ALA A 83 5.66 20.55 -3.77
N ALA A 84 5.93 19.82 -4.85
CA ALA A 84 7.02 20.09 -5.79
C ALA A 84 6.63 21.20 -6.78
N ARG A 85 5.35 21.20 -7.21
CA ARG A 85 4.78 22.19 -8.14
C ARG A 85 3.33 22.47 -7.75
N ILE A 86 2.94 23.72 -7.82
CA ILE A 86 1.54 24.16 -7.64
C ILE A 86 1.19 25.00 -8.86
N ASP A 87 0.27 24.53 -9.67
CA ASP A 87 -0.27 25.27 -10.81
C ASP A 87 -1.59 25.89 -10.40
N ASP A 88 -1.60 27.20 -10.27
CA ASP A 88 -2.79 28.01 -9.94
C ASP A 88 -3.64 28.24 -11.23
N GLY A 89 -3.98 27.16 -11.95
CA GLY A 89 -4.80 27.28 -13.16
C GLY A 89 -6.24 27.64 -12.86
N ASP A 90 -6.88 28.35 -13.80
CA ASP A 90 -8.29 28.71 -13.69
C ASP A 90 -9.19 27.47 -13.74
N ASP A 91 -10.03 27.38 -12.72
CA ASP A 91 -11.17 26.50 -12.49
C ASP A 91 -11.26 25.18 -13.30
N LEU A 92 -10.80 24.12 -12.69
CA LEU A 92 -10.95 22.74 -13.14
C LEU A 92 -12.33 22.16 -13.10
N SER A 93 -13.26 22.82 -12.51
CA SER A 93 -14.57 22.27 -12.23
C SER A 93 -15.50 22.30 -13.44
N LYS A 94 -14.97 22.08 -14.64
CA LYS A 94 -15.83 21.79 -15.80
C LYS A 94 -16.17 20.29 -15.87
N PHE A 95 -16.43 19.69 -14.72
CA PHE A 95 -17.26 18.50 -14.74
C PHE A 95 -18.62 18.88 -15.28
N GLU A 96 -19.09 18.12 -16.26
CA GLU A 96 -20.46 18.25 -16.74
C GLU A 96 -21.41 17.99 -15.57
N THR A 97 -22.26 18.97 -15.28
CA THR A 97 -23.19 18.86 -14.17
C THR A 97 -24.59 19.24 -14.61
N PHE A 98 -25.54 18.44 -14.17
CA PHE A 98 -26.95 18.67 -14.46
C PHE A 98 -27.69 19.08 -13.19
N ARG A 99 -28.53 20.10 -13.26
CA ARG A 99 -29.36 20.56 -12.15
C ARG A 99 -30.78 20.08 -12.33
N LEU A 100 -31.38 19.50 -11.31
CA LEU A 100 -32.78 19.11 -11.26
C LEU A 100 -33.50 20.04 -10.29
N THR A 101 -34.58 20.63 -10.74
CA THR A 101 -35.43 21.45 -9.88
C THR A 101 -36.29 20.55 -9.00
N GLN A 102 -36.18 20.71 -7.69
CA GLN A 102 -37.00 20.00 -6.72
C GLN A 102 -37.89 20.98 -5.96
N HIS A 103 -39.19 20.63 -5.85
CA HIS A 103 -40.12 21.45 -5.08
C HIS A 103 -40.01 21.13 -3.59
N ARG A 104 -39.54 22.10 -2.80
CA ARG A 104 -39.42 21.99 -1.35
C ARG A 104 -40.67 22.51 -0.67
N THR A 105 -41.24 21.72 0.24
CA THR A 105 -42.49 22.05 0.95
C THR A 105 -42.29 22.41 2.43
N GLY A 106 -41.07 22.32 2.93
CA GLY A 106 -40.79 22.62 4.34
C GLY A 106 -39.29 22.70 4.64
N GLY A 107 -38.93 23.02 5.87
CA GLY A 107 -37.56 23.21 6.34
C GLY A 107 -37.35 22.77 7.79
N ARG A 108 -38.18 21.83 8.33
CA ARG A 108 -37.98 21.29 9.67
C ARG A 108 -36.68 20.51 9.75
N GLN A 109 -35.97 20.66 10.84
CA GLN A 109 -34.82 19.81 11.14
C GLN A 109 -35.31 18.43 11.58
N ILE A 110 -34.63 17.40 11.15
CA ILE A 110 -34.85 16.01 11.58
C ILE A 110 -33.50 15.34 11.82
N THR A 111 -33.44 14.53 12.88
CA THR A 111 -32.27 13.74 13.23
C THR A 111 -32.75 12.30 13.47
N GLY A 112 -32.09 11.33 12.88
CA GLY A 112 -32.42 9.92 13.04
C GLY A 112 -31.46 9.02 12.28
N ARG A 113 -31.50 7.72 12.59
CA ARG A 113 -30.76 6.69 11.89
C ARG A 113 -31.58 6.21 10.68
N VAL A 114 -30.98 6.10 9.51
CA VAL A 114 -31.62 5.50 8.33
C VAL A 114 -31.80 4.00 8.57
N LEU A 115 -33.03 3.52 8.49
CA LEU A 115 -33.38 2.09 8.56
C LEU A 115 -33.44 1.47 7.17
N SER A 116 -34.05 2.17 6.23
CA SER A 116 -34.17 1.68 4.86
C SER A 116 -34.16 2.84 3.86
N THR A 117 -33.79 2.51 2.63
CA THR A 117 -33.74 3.45 1.50
C THR A 117 -34.43 2.84 0.30
N GLY A 118 -35.44 3.51 -0.21
CA GLY A 118 -36.14 3.11 -1.43
C GLY A 118 -35.38 3.46 -2.72
N PRO A 119 -35.81 2.92 -3.86
CA PRO A 119 -35.23 3.24 -5.17
C PRO A 119 -35.57 4.69 -5.57
N PHE A 120 -34.79 5.24 -6.52
CA PHE A 120 -35.12 6.51 -7.14
C PHE A 120 -36.30 6.36 -8.12
N ASN A 121 -37.20 7.34 -8.13
CA ASN A 121 -38.17 7.50 -9.18
C ASN A 121 -37.60 8.28 -10.37
N GLU A 122 -38.39 8.43 -11.43
CA GLU A 122 -37.99 9.18 -12.65
C GLU A 122 -37.70 10.65 -12.42
N TYR A 123 -38.14 11.25 -11.29
CA TYR A 123 -37.89 12.65 -10.91
C TYR A 123 -36.64 12.79 -10.03
N GLY A 124 -35.90 11.70 -9.82
CA GLY A 124 -34.73 11.67 -8.95
C GLY A 124 -35.08 11.79 -7.47
N GLN A 125 -36.28 11.35 -7.09
CA GLN A 125 -36.70 11.34 -5.69
C GLN A 125 -36.72 9.92 -5.14
N ARG A 126 -36.39 9.77 -3.85
CA ARG A 126 -36.49 8.51 -3.11
C ARG A 126 -36.91 8.75 -1.67
N THR A 127 -37.44 7.71 -1.02
CA THR A 127 -37.86 7.74 0.37
C THR A 127 -36.85 7.04 1.25
N HIS A 128 -36.53 7.65 2.38
CA HIS A 128 -35.83 7.02 3.48
C HIS A 128 -36.75 6.83 4.66
N THR A 129 -36.69 5.67 5.31
CA THR A 129 -37.29 5.44 6.62
C THR A 129 -36.26 5.72 7.69
N LEU A 130 -36.53 6.69 8.56
CA LEU A 130 -35.67 7.06 9.68
C LEU A 130 -36.21 6.56 10.99
N GLN A 131 -35.33 6.07 11.86
CA GLN A 131 -35.61 5.90 13.27
C GLN A 131 -35.21 7.21 13.99
N THR A 132 -36.21 7.98 14.40
CA THR A 132 -36.00 9.12 15.29
C THR A 132 -36.11 8.67 16.75
N PRO A 133 -35.75 9.49 17.75
CA PRO A 133 -35.94 9.15 19.17
C PRO A 133 -37.44 8.90 19.55
N GLN A 134 -38.39 9.46 18.79
CA GLN A 134 -39.79 9.38 19.08
C GLN A 134 -40.52 8.29 18.26
N ARG A 135 -40.19 8.15 16.98
CA ARG A 135 -40.88 7.23 16.05
C ARG A 135 -40.10 6.99 14.76
N GLN A 136 -40.60 6.05 13.98
CA GLN A 136 -40.15 5.95 12.57
C GLN A 136 -40.82 7.06 11.74
N GLU A 137 -40.03 7.70 10.87
CA GLU A 137 -40.49 8.80 10.02
C GLU A 137 -40.01 8.56 8.57
N GLU A 138 -40.91 8.73 7.62
CA GLU A 138 -40.56 8.69 6.21
C GLU A 138 -40.18 10.07 5.72
N ILE A 139 -39.03 10.17 5.10
CA ILE A 139 -38.56 11.40 4.47
C ILE A 139 -38.33 11.19 2.98
N VAL A 140 -38.83 12.12 2.19
CA VAL A 140 -38.59 12.16 0.75
C VAL A 140 -37.43 13.12 0.49
N VAL A 141 -36.44 12.62 -0.24
CA VAL A 141 -35.30 13.40 -0.71
C VAL A 141 -35.29 13.44 -2.21
N GLY A 142 -34.81 14.54 -2.79
CA GLY A 142 -34.71 14.73 -4.22
C GLY A 142 -33.31 15.14 -4.68
N VAL A 143 -32.89 14.62 -5.81
CA VAL A 143 -31.64 14.98 -6.46
C VAL A 143 -31.73 16.42 -6.96
N THR A 144 -30.76 17.25 -6.57
CA THR A 144 -30.69 18.68 -6.99
C THR A 144 -29.56 18.93 -7.98
N LYS A 145 -28.48 18.15 -7.90
CA LYS A 145 -27.32 18.26 -8.80
C LYS A 145 -26.78 16.85 -9.09
N VAL A 146 -26.59 16.55 -10.36
CA VAL A 146 -25.93 15.35 -10.84
C VAL A 146 -24.58 15.73 -11.43
N GLY A 147 -23.50 15.28 -10.80
CA GLY A 147 -22.13 15.38 -11.30
C GLY A 147 -21.56 14.01 -11.65
N PRO A 148 -20.44 13.90 -12.37
CA PRO A 148 -19.91 12.61 -12.80
C PRO A 148 -19.32 11.77 -11.65
N LYS A 149 -18.96 12.38 -10.53
CA LYS A 149 -18.40 11.69 -9.38
C LYS A 149 -19.38 11.58 -8.21
N TYR A 150 -20.25 12.57 -8.03
CA TYR A 150 -21.23 12.60 -6.94
C TYR A 150 -22.53 13.28 -7.35
N VAL A 151 -23.59 12.94 -6.62
CA VAL A 151 -24.93 13.48 -6.76
C VAL A 151 -25.34 14.11 -5.45
N SER A 152 -25.82 15.36 -5.48
CA SER A 152 -26.33 16.07 -4.30
C SER A 152 -27.84 15.84 -4.15
N LEU A 153 -28.26 15.54 -2.92
CA LEU A 153 -29.65 15.35 -2.56
C LEU A 153 -30.06 16.35 -1.48
N THR A 154 -31.33 16.73 -1.51
CA THR A 154 -31.96 17.58 -0.48
C THR A 154 -33.29 16.99 -0.02
N GLY A 155 -33.57 17.12 1.27
CA GLY A 155 -34.87 16.76 1.82
C GLY A 155 -35.96 17.73 1.33
N LEU A 156 -37.12 17.22 0.91
CA LEU A 156 -38.19 18.03 0.36
C LEU A 156 -39.03 18.70 1.46
N ARG A 157 -39.21 18.03 2.60
CA ARG A 157 -39.93 18.56 3.78
C ARG A 157 -39.02 18.91 4.93
N TYR A 158 -37.85 18.28 4.99
CA TYR A 158 -36.89 18.40 6.08
C TYR A 158 -35.58 18.99 5.60
N GLN A 159 -34.85 19.64 6.48
CA GLN A 159 -33.47 20.05 6.22
C GLN A 159 -32.57 18.83 6.36
N TRP A 160 -32.35 18.18 5.25
CA TRP A 160 -31.45 17.05 5.16
C TRP A 160 -30.77 17.04 3.79
N ASN A 161 -29.54 17.52 3.76
CA ASN A 161 -28.74 17.55 2.54
C ASN A 161 -27.60 16.55 2.69
N TYR A 162 -27.33 15.77 1.67
CA TYR A 162 -26.21 14.84 1.63
C TYR A 162 -25.83 14.51 0.17
N GLY A 163 -24.62 13.94 -0.01
CA GLY A 163 -24.15 13.45 -1.29
C GLY A 163 -24.09 11.92 -1.34
N ILE A 164 -24.19 11.37 -2.54
CA ILE A 164 -23.90 9.97 -2.84
C ILE A 164 -23.02 9.87 -4.08
N THR A 165 -22.30 8.75 -4.24
CA THR A 165 -21.55 8.49 -5.47
C THR A 165 -22.49 8.35 -6.67
N THR A 166 -22.09 8.89 -7.81
CA THR A 166 -22.85 8.75 -9.06
C THR A 166 -22.96 7.29 -9.48
N THR A 167 -21.91 6.51 -9.26
CA THR A 167 -21.86 5.08 -9.57
C THR A 167 -22.77 4.21 -8.69
N SER A 168 -23.32 4.74 -7.58
CA SER A 168 -24.31 4.05 -6.77
C SER A 168 -25.73 4.10 -7.36
N ILE A 169 -25.93 4.92 -8.38
CA ILE A 169 -27.21 5.04 -9.08
C ILE A 169 -27.16 4.15 -10.33
N PRO A 170 -28.16 3.27 -10.53
CA PRO A 170 -28.24 2.47 -11.76
C PRO A 170 -28.21 3.36 -13.00
N PRO A 171 -27.44 3.00 -14.05
CA PRO A 171 -27.27 3.82 -15.26
C PRO A 171 -28.57 4.27 -15.92
N GLU A 172 -29.61 3.41 -15.91
CA GLU A 172 -30.94 3.70 -16.46
C GLU A 172 -31.66 4.81 -15.69
N GLN A 173 -31.57 4.80 -14.34
CA GLN A 173 -32.16 5.84 -13.51
C GLN A 173 -31.38 7.15 -13.65
N LEU A 174 -30.05 7.06 -13.74
CA LEU A 174 -29.17 8.21 -13.98
C LEU A 174 -29.48 8.87 -15.34
N ASP A 175 -29.62 8.07 -16.40
CA ASP A 175 -30.00 8.53 -17.74
C ASP A 175 -31.36 9.23 -17.73
N ALA A 176 -32.37 8.66 -17.07
CA ALA A 176 -33.68 9.26 -16.95
C ALA A 176 -33.65 10.64 -16.28
N MET A 177 -32.86 10.82 -15.22
CA MET A 177 -32.69 12.10 -14.53
C MET A 177 -31.99 13.12 -15.41
N ILE A 178 -30.89 12.75 -16.08
CA ILE A 178 -30.11 13.64 -16.95
C ILE A 178 -30.94 14.11 -18.11
N ARG A 179 -31.71 13.22 -18.74
CA ARG A 179 -32.57 13.55 -19.89
C ARG A 179 -33.72 14.51 -19.53
N LYS A 180 -34.17 14.52 -18.27
CA LYS A 180 -35.12 15.53 -17.79
C LYS A 180 -34.51 16.92 -17.61
N ALA A 181 -33.21 16.99 -17.33
CA ALA A 181 -32.47 18.22 -17.15
C ALA A 181 -31.91 18.81 -18.46
N THR A 182 -32.11 18.13 -19.61
CA THR A 182 -31.47 18.48 -20.89
C THR A 182 -32.48 18.53 -22.03
N ASP A 183 -32.20 19.40 -23.02
CA ASP A 183 -32.97 19.44 -24.25
C ASP A 183 -32.36 18.47 -25.28
N ARG A 184 -33.12 17.45 -25.68
CA ARG A 184 -32.71 16.45 -26.67
C ARG A 184 -32.52 16.99 -28.08
N LYS A 185 -33.14 18.14 -28.42
CA LYS A 185 -33.02 18.78 -29.72
C LYS A 185 -31.77 19.64 -29.84
N ASN A 186 -31.10 19.91 -28.71
CA ASN A 186 -29.87 20.66 -28.68
C ASN A 186 -28.66 19.68 -28.71
N PRO A 187 -27.86 19.67 -29.79
CA PRO A 187 -26.73 18.79 -29.93
C PRO A 187 -25.65 19.04 -28.87
N ASP A 188 -25.44 20.28 -28.39
CA ASP A 188 -24.44 20.58 -27.37
C ASP A 188 -24.83 19.98 -26.01
N HIS A 189 -26.12 19.93 -25.67
CA HIS A 189 -26.60 19.23 -24.49
C HIS A 189 -26.33 17.71 -24.60
N ARG A 190 -26.50 17.15 -25.81
CA ARG A 190 -26.23 15.72 -26.04
C ARG A 190 -24.74 15.39 -25.96
N PHE A 191 -23.87 16.23 -26.49
CA PHE A 191 -22.42 16.11 -26.27
C PHE A 191 -22.06 16.29 -24.80
N GLY A 192 -22.75 17.16 -24.05
CA GLY A 192 -22.61 17.29 -22.61
C GLY A 192 -22.92 15.98 -21.87
N ILE A 193 -23.98 15.26 -22.29
CA ILE A 193 -24.30 13.93 -21.73
C ILE A 193 -23.18 12.93 -22.02
N ALA A 194 -22.67 12.86 -23.24
CA ALA A 194 -21.57 11.97 -23.60
C ALA A 194 -20.31 12.28 -22.79
N ARG A 195 -19.95 13.57 -22.60
CA ARG A 195 -18.84 14.00 -21.73
C ARG A 195 -19.04 13.59 -20.27
N PHE A 196 -20.26 13.76 -19.76
CA PHE A 196 -20.60 13.35 -18.39
C PHE A 196 -20.36 11.85 -18.18
N TYR A 197 -20.84 11.00 -19.10
CA TYR A 197 -20.61 9.56 -19.00
C TYR A 197 -19.12 9.21 -19.06
N LEU A 198 -18.38 9.86 -19.95
CA LEU A 198 -16.92 9.70 -20.03
C LEU A 198 -16.23 10.07 -18.70
N GLN A 199 -16.58 11.22 -18.11
CA GLN A 199 -16.04 11.71 -16.83
C GLN A 199 -16.47 10.84 -15.65
N ALA A 200 -17.61 10.17 -15.74
CA ALA A 200 -18.11 9.21 -14.75
C ALA A 200 -17.42 7.83 -14.86
N GLY A 201 -16.70 7.57 -15.95
CA GLY A 201 -16.12 6.25 -16.26
C GLY A 201 -17.13 5.26 -16.87
N LEU A 202 -18.26 5.77 -17.37
CA LEU A 202 -19.32 5.01 -18.02
C LEU A 202 -19.09 5.05 -19.54
N TYR A 203 -18.04 4.37 -20.00
CA TYR A 203 -17.56 4.46 -21.41
C TYR A 203 -18.57 3.91 -22.40
N ASP A 204 -19.23 2.79 -22.08
CA ASP A 204 -20.27 2.18 -22.93
C ASP A 204 -21.46 3.14 -23.16
N GLU A 205 -21.90 3.81 -22.08
CA GLU A 205 -22.99 4.80 -22.14
C GLU A 205 -22.57 6.02 -22.96
N SER A 206 -21.32 6.46 -22.84
CA SER A 206 -20.77 7.54 -23.67
C SER A 206 -20.77 7.16 -25.15
N ALA A 207 -20.33 5.94 -25.49
CA ALA A 207 -20.32 5.43 -26.87
C ALA A 207 -21.74 5.33 -27.45
N LYS A 208 -22.71 4.82 -26.66
CA LYS A 208 -24.12 4.75 -27.07
C LYS A 208 -24.71 6.14 -27.32
N GLU A 209 -24.42 7.12 -26.47
CA GLU A 209 -24.91 8.49 -26.64
C GLU A 209 -24.29 9.13 -27.89
N LEU A 210 -22.99 8.98 -28.14
CA LEU A 210 -22.33 9.43 -29.36
C LEU A 210 -22.95 8.81 -30.61
N GLN A 211 -23.26 7.51 -30.58
CA GLN A 211 -23.93 6.83 -31.70
C GLN A 211 -25.36 7.39 -31.96
N SER A 212 -26.09 7.69 -30.89
CA SER A 212 -27.42 8.30 -30.98
C SER A 212 -27.35 9.72 -31.55
N ILE A 213 -26.33 10.52 -31.18
CA ILE A 213 -26.10 11.86 -31.76
C ILE A 213 -25.88 11.77 -33.27
N ALA A 214 -25.04 10.82 -33.74
CA ALA A 214 -24.79 10.65 -35.18
C ALA A 214 -26.07 10.32 -35.96
N LYS A 215 -27.03 9.59 -35.35
CA LYS A 215 -28.29 9.24 -35.94
C LYS A 215 -29.28 10.43 -35.98
N ASP A 216 -29.35 11.19 -34.89
CA ASP A 216 -30.29 12.28 -34.71
C ASP A 216 -29.83 13.58 -35.40
N PHE A 217 -28.51 13.76 -35.61
CA PHE A 217 -27.85 14.93 -36.21
C PHE A 217 -26.79 14.47 -37.24
N PRO A 218 -27.22 14.04 -38.45
CA PRO A 218 -26.30 13.53 -39.47
C PRO A 218 -25.22 14.51 -39.92
N GLU A 219 -25.49 15.81 -39.84
CA GLU A 219 -24.57 16.91 -40.16
C GLU A 219 -23.37 16.97 -39.19
N LEU A 220 -23.47 16.38 -37.99
CA LEU A 220 -22.40 16.32 -36.99
C LEU A 220 -21.62 15.00 -37.01
N SER A 221 -21.85 14.16 -38.02
CA SER A 221 -21.24 12.83 -38.13
C SER A 221 -19.72 12.85 -38.09
N ALA A 222 -19.06 13.85 -38.69
CA ALA A 222 -17.60 14.00 -38.63
C ALA A 222 -17.09 14.26 -37.19
N ARG A 223 -17.74 15.16 -36.45
CA ARG A 223 -17.41 15.46 -35.04
C ARG A 223 -17.65 14.26 -34.14
N VAL A 224 -18.72 13.50 -34.39
CA VAL A 224 -18.98 12.26 -33.63
C VAL A 224 -17.94 11.19 -33.94
N ALA A 225 -17.52 11.04 -35.21
CA ALA A 225 -16.50 10.08 -35.58
C ALA A 225 -15.16 10.39 -34.89
N GLU A 226 -14.77 11.65 -34.81
CA GLU A 226 -13.57 12.08 -34.08
C GLU A 226 -13.67 11.74 -32.57
N ALA A 227 -14.78 12.11 -31.91
CA ALA A 227 -15.03 11.82 -30.50
C ALA A 227 -15.02 10.31 -30.21
N ARG A 228 -15.58 9.48 -31.09
CA ARG A 228 -15.54 8.01 -30.96
C ARG A 228 -14.13 7.44 -31.09
N LYS A 229 -13.34 7.97 -32.03
CA LYS A 229 -11.94 7.56 -32.19
C LYS A 229 -11.14 7.84 -30.92
N GLU A 230 -11.31 9.03 -30.35
CA GLU A 230 -10.59 9.40 -29.12
C GLU A 230 -11.05 8.59 -27.89
N LEU A 231 -12.36 8.26 -27.79
CA LEU A 231 -12.87 7.33 -26.76
C LEU A 231 -12.21 5.95 -26.91
N GLN A 232 -12.12 5.43 -28.12
CA GLN A 232 -11.49 4.16 -28.42
C GLN A 232 -9.98 4.17 -28.10
N ASP A 233 -9.26 5.27 -28.44
CA ASP A 233 -7.86 5.45 -28.08
C ASP A 233 -7.64 5.48 -26.55
N LEU A 234 -8.59 6.06 -25.80
CA LEU A 234 -8.58 6.04 -24.34
C LEU A 234 -8.79 4.61 -23.80
N GLU A 235 -9.78 3.88 -24.30
CA GLU A 235 -10.04 2.48 -23.92
C GLU A 235 -8.81 1.61 -24.16
N HIS A 236 -8.15 1.73 -25.30
CA HIS A 236 -6.93 0.99 -25.61
C HIS A 236 -5.78 1.34 -24.65
N LYS A 237 -5.61 2.61 -24.29
CA LYS A 237 -4.61 3.03 -23.28
C LYS A 237 -4.89 2.40 -21.91
N LEU A 238 -6.16 2.35 -21.50
CA LEU A 238 -6.56 1.72 -20.24
C LEU A 238 -6.29 0.20 -20.25
N ILE A 239 -6.57 -0.47 -21.37
CA ILE A 239 -6.24 -1.89 -21.55
C ILE A 239 -4.73 -2.12 -21.42
N LEU A 240 -3.89 -1.34 -22.11
CA LEU A 240 -2.43 -1.45 -22.00
C LEU A 240 -1.93 -1.20 -20.57
N GLN A 241 -2.53 -0.22 -19.88
CA GLN A 241 -2.18 0.04 -18.49
C GLN A 241 -2.52 -1.16 -17.59
N GLU A 242 -3.67 -1.78 -17.81
CA GLU A 242 -4.07 -2.99 -17.09
C GLU A 242 -3.14 -4.17 -17.38
N LEU A 243 -2.78 -4.41 -18.64
CA LEU A 243 -1.83 -5.45 -19.02
C LEU A 243 -0.46 -5.28 -18.35
N ARG A 244 0.06 -4.04 -18.35
CA ARG A 244 1.32 -3.71 -17.68
C ARG A 244 1.23 -3.89 -16.16
N ARG A 245 0.10 -3.53 -15.55
CA ARG A 245 -0.16 -3.73 -14.12
C ARG A 245 -0.17 -5.21 -13.76
N ARG A 246 -0.90 -6.04 -14.52
CA ARG A 246 -0.96 -7.49 -14.30
C ARG A 246 0.38 -8.17 -14.46
N LYS A 247 1.14 -7.80 -15.51
CA LYS A 247 2.51 -8.27 -15.66
C LYS A 247 3.39 -7.91 -14.46
N ALA A 248 3.32 -6.66 -14.00
CA ALA A 248 4.08 -6.20 -12.83
C ALA A 248 3.61 -6.84 -11.50
N ALA A 249 2.41 -7.40 -11.46
CA ALA A 249 1.81 -8.14 -10.35
C ALA A 249 2.10 -9.64 -10.38
N GLY A 250 2.91 -10.13 -11.34
CA GLY A 250 3.18 -11.57 -11.52
C GLY A 250 2.03 -12.36 -12.14
N GLN A 251 0.98 -11.69 -12.66
CA GLN A 251 -0.20 -12.32 -13.25
C GLN A 251 -0.01 -12.55 -14.75
N HIS A 252 0.90 -13.45 -15.10
CA HIS A 252 1.39 -13.63 -16.46
C HIS A 252 0.38 -14.28 -17.40
N GLU A 253 -0.35 -15.30 -16.94
CA GLU A 253 -1.36 -15.98 -17.76
C GLU A 253 -2.58 -15.11 -18.00
N LEU A 254 -3.02 -14.35 -16.98
CA LEU A 254 -4.09 -13.37 -17.13
C LEU A 254 -3.68 -12.23 -18.08
N ALA A 255 -2.47 -11.69 -17.94
CA ALA A 255 -1.97 -10.65 -18.83
C ALA A 255 -1.85 -11.16 -20.28
N HIS A 256 -1.35 -12.38 -20.48
CA HIS A 256 -1.26 -13.00 -21.80
C HIS A 256 -2.65 -13.23 -22.41
N THR A 257 -3.60 -13.79 -21.64
CA THR A 257 -4.97 -14.04 -22.10
C THR A 257 -5.68 -12.75 -22.50
N TYR A 258 -5.56 -11.70 -21.68
CA TYR A 258 -6.14 -10.40 -22.02
C TYR A 258 -5.48 -9.76 -23.23
N ALA A 259 -4.16 -9.89 -23.39
CA ALA A 259 -3.45 -9.37 -24.56
C ALA A 259 -3.92 -10.04 -25.86
N LEU A 260 -4.21 -11.35 -25.86
CA LEU A 260 -4.79 -12.07 -26.99
C LEU A 260 -6.21 -11.59 -27.34
N GLY A 261 -6.97 -11.10 -26.35
CA GLY A 261 -8.33 -10.59 -26.53
C GLY A 261 -8.42 -9.15 -27.06
N VAL A 262 -7.29 -8.43 -27.20
CA VAL A 262 -7.30 -7.03 -27.69
C VAL A 262 -7.63 -7.02 -29.19
N PRO A 263 -8.66 -6.24 -29.64
CA PRO A 263 -9.04 -6.16 -31.04
C PRO A 263 -8.02 -5.30 -31.83
N LEU A 264 -6.96 -5.95 -32.34
CA LEU A 264 -5.84 -5.26 -33.00
C LEU A 264 -6.22 -4.58 -34.32
N ASP A 265 -7.32 -4.99 -34.96
CA ASP A 265 -7.80 -4.41 -36.22
C ASP A 265 -8.26 -2.97 -36.09
N THR A 266 -8.74 -2.59 -34.88
CA THR A 266 -9.26 -1.26 -34.58
C THR A 266 -8.33 -0.43 -33.72
N ALA A 267 -7.24 -1.04 -33.21
CA ALA A 267 -6.29 -0.40 -32.32
C ALA A 267 -5.30 0.51 -33.07
N SER A 268 -4.80 1.55 -32.39
CA SER A 268 -3.73 2.40 -32.93
C SER A 268 -2.44 1.60 -33.10
N GLY A 269 -1.57 1.99 -34.03
CA GLY A 269 -0.32 1.30 -34.30
C GLY A 269 0.58 1.13 -33.07
N SER A 270 0.57 2.10 -32.14
CA SER A 270 1.31 2.02 -30.88
C SER A 270 0.77 0.92 -29.96
N VAL A 271 -0.54 0.76 -29.87
CA VAL A 271 -1.19 -0.30 -29.07
C VAL A 271 -0.89 -1.67 -29.65
N VAL A 272 -1.00 -1.80 -31.01
CA VAL A 272 -0.65 -3.05 -31.71
C VAL A 272 0.78 -3.45 -31.43
N HIS A 273 1.72 -2.50 -31.47
CA HIS A 273 3.14 -2.75 -31.17
C HIS A 273 3.33 -3.23 -29.72
N ASP A 274 2.81 -2.47 -28.74
CA ASP A 274 2.94 -2.80 -27.30
C ASP A 274 2.36 -4.19 -26.96
N VAL A 275 1.21 -4.55 -27.55
CA VAL A 275 0.58 -5.87 -27.34
C VAL A 275 1.42 -6.98 -27.96
N ARG A 276 1.93 -6.79 -29.18
CA ARG A 276 2.80 -7.79 -29.85
C ARG A 276 4.11 -7.98 -29.10
N ASP A 277 4.73 -6.91 -28.64
CA ASP A 277 5.96 -6.99 -27.85
C ASP A 277 5.72 -7.74 -26.52
N LEU A 278 4.58 -7.51 -25.88
CA LEU A 278 4.21 -8.24 -24.66
C LEU A 278 4.05 -9.74 -24.93
N LEU A 279 3.33 -10.13 -25.98
CA LEU A 279 3.13 -11.52 -26.36
C LEU A 279 4.46 -12.20 -26.73
N SER A 280 5.29 -11.55 -27.55
CA SER A 280 6.61 -12.06 -27.93
C SER A 280 7.54 -12.25 -26.71
N ALA A 281 7.46 -11.35 -25.72
CA ALA A 281 8.22 -11.50 -24.48
C ALA A 281 7.77 -12.73 -23.66
N TYR A 282 6.49 -13.05 -23.65
CA TYR A 282 5.99 -14.25 -22.98
C TYR A 282 6.43 -15.53 -23.69
N ASP A 283 6.37 -15.56 -25.04
CA ASP A 283 6.83 -16.71 -25.83
C ASP A 283 8.33 -16.95 -25.62
N ALA A 284 9.14 -15.89 -25.64
CA ALA A 284 10.57 -15.99 -25.36
C ALA A 284 10.87 -16.50 -23.94
N SER A 285 10.08 -16.08 -22.94
CA SER A 285 10.25 -16.56 -21.56
C SER A 285 9.89 -18.05 -21.42
N ARG A 286 8.79 -18.50 -22.06
CA ARG A 286 8.41 -19.93 -22.10
C ARG A 286 9.49 -20.78 -22.78
N GLU A 287 10.03 -20.30 -23.90
CA GLU A 287 11.12 -20.95 -24.59
C GLU A 287 12.39 -21.05 -23.71
N ARG A 288 12.75 -19.98 -22.99
CA ARG A 288 13.88 -20.00 -22.06
C ARG A 288 13.69 -21.02 -20.94
N ILE A 289 12.49 -21.16 -20.36
CA ILE A 289 12.17 -22.16 -19.34
C ILE A 289 12.36 -23.58 -19.92
N ALA A 290 11.84 -23.85 -21.12
CA ALA A 290 12.01 -25.15 -21.81
C ALA A 290 13.49 -25.44 -22.10
N LYS A 291 14.23 -24.45 -22.62
CA LYS A 291 15.68 -24.54 -22.89
C LYS A 291 16.48 -24.82 -21.61
N ALA A 292 16.12 -24.19 -20.46
CA ALA A 292 16.79 -24.45 -19.19
C ALA A 292 16.71 -25.93 -18.80
N ARG A 293 15.52 -26.53 -18.87
CA ARG A 293 15.32 -27.95 -18.52
C ARG A 293 16.16 -28.88 -19.39
N VAL A 294 16.22 -28.66 -20.71
CA VAL A 294 17.03 -29.44 -21.62
C VAL A 294 18.52 -29.29 -21.31
N LEU A 295 19.01 -28.04 -21.20
CA LEU A 295 20.43 -27.78 -20.94
C LEU A 295 20.91 -28.34 -19.60
N LEU A 296 20.11 -28.29 -18.53
CA LEU A 296 20.44 -28.89 -17.26
C LEU A 296 20.63 -30.39 -17.34
N GLY A 297 19.75 -31.08 -18.11
CA GLY A 297 19.89 -32.52 -18.37
C GLY A 297 21.13 -32.87 -19.20
N GLU A 298 21.41 -32.12 -20.27
CA GLU A 298 22.58 -32.33 -21.14
C GLU A 298 23.90 -32.08 -20.38
N LEU A 299 23.98 -31.02 -19.59
CA LEU A 299 25.18 -30.68 -18.80
C LEU A 299 25.42 -31.71 -17.70
N GLN A 300 24.36 -32.20 -17.04
CA GLN A 300 24.48 -33.28 -16.04
C GLN A 300 25.03 -34.57 -16.68
N ALA A 301 24.57 -34.93 -17.87
CA ALA A 301 25.06 -36.12 -18.61
C ALA A 301 26.53 -36.00 -19.02
N GLN A 302 27.09 -34.81 -19.11
CA GLN A 302 28.49 -34.55 -19.44
C GLN A 302 29.43 -34.60 -18.23
N LEU A 303 28.91 -34.67 -16.98
CA LEU A 303 29.72 -34.81 -15.79
C LEU A 303 30.46 -36.14 -15.77
N LYS A 304 31.78 -36.10 -15.55
CA LYS A 304 32.64 -37.27 -15.53
C LYS A 304 32.86 -37.84 -14.12
N ASP A 305 32.72 -37.02 -13.11
CA ASP A 305 32.92 -37.41 -11.70
C ASP A 305 31.62 -38.01 -11.13
N PRO A 306 31.62 -39.31 -10.76
CA PRO A 306 30.48 -39.97 -10.16
C PRO A 306 29.95 -39.28 -8.87
N SER A 307 30.83 -38.65 -8.10
CA SER A 307 30.46 -37.96 -6.88
C SER A 307 29.65 -36.73 -7.17
N GLN A 308 30.02 -35.95 -8.18
CA GLN A 308 29.25 -34.78 -8.68
C GLN A 308 27.90 -35.19 -9.27
N VAL A 309 27.85 -36.27 -10.04
CA VAL A 309 26.60 -36.81 -10.57
C VAL A 309 25.65 -37.21 -9.44
N ALA A 310 26.14 -37.93 -8.45
CA ALA A 310 25.34 -38.35 -7.30
C ALA A 310 24.79 -37.15 -6.49
N ALA A 311 25.57 -36.09 -6.33
CA ALA A 311 25.17 -34.89 -5.60
C ALA A 311 24.15 -34.02 -6.36
N VAL A 312 24.27 -33.93 -7.69
CA VAL A 312 23.37 -33.09 -8.53
C VAL A 312 22.04 -33.79 -8.82
N THR A 313 22.03 -35.14 -8.93
CA THR A 313 20.83 -35.91 -9.32
C THR A 313 19.58 -35.61 -8.48
N PRO A 314 19.59 -35.51 -7.15
CA PRO A 314 18.40 -35.19 -6.36
C PRO A 314 17.99 -33.71 -6.46
N LEU A 315 18.92 -32.81 -6.79
CA LEU A 315 18.66 -31.37 -6.82
C LEU A 315 18.04 -30.89 -8.14
N ARG A 316 18.30 -31.59 -9.25
CA ARG A 316 17.78 -31.19 -10.55
C ARG A 316 16.25 -31.14 -10.58
N PRO A 317 15.49 -32.16 -10.17
CA PRO A 317 14.03 -32.07 -10.10
C PRO A 317 13.54 -30.91 -9.25
N MET A 318 14.19 -30.65 -8.10
CA MET A 318 13.86 -29.55 -7.21
C MET A 318 14.06 -28.18 -7.87
N LEU A 319 15.11 -28.02 -8.68
CA LEU A 319 15.35 -26.80 -9.45
C LEU A 319 14.33 -26.66 -10.57
N GLU A 320 14.08 -27.74 -11.32
CA GLU A 320 13.14 -27.75 -12.45
C GLU A 320 11.70 -27.45 -12.02
N GLU A 321 11.29 -27.86 -10.83
CA GLU A 321 9.99 -27.54 -10.21
C GLU A 321 9.86 -26.05 -9.89
N GLN A 322 10.96 -25.39 -9.50
CA GLN A 322 11.00 -23.98 -9.19
C GLN A 322 11.03 -23.07 -10.42
N LEU A 323 11.17 -23.63 -11.65
CA LEU A 323 11.23 -22.82 -12.87
C LEU A 323 9.85 -22.25 -13.22
N SER A 324 9.73 -20.94 -13.08
CA SER A 324 8.55 -20.15 -13.43
C SER A 324 8.98 -18.85 -14.13
N MET A 325 8.01 -18.07 -14.60
CA MET A 325 8.27 -16.73 -15.13
C MET A 325 8.97 -15.82 -14.12
N GLU A 326 8.64 -15.97 -12.83
CA GLU A 326 9.16 -15.13 -11.73
C GLU A 326 10.52 -15.61 -11.20
N SER A 327 10.91 -16.86 -11.47
CA SER A 327 12.21 -17.39 -11.06
C SER A 327 13.28 -17.29 -12.14
N LEU A 328 12.90 -16.98 -13.39
CA LEU A 328 13.78 -17.03 -14.56
C LEU A 328 15.00 -16.12 -14.44
N ASP A 329 14.84 -14.96 -13.84
CA ASP A 329 15.92 -13.98 -13.60
C ASP A 329 17.05 -14.53 -12.71
N ARG A 330 16.74 -15.54 -11.86
CA ARG A 330 17.75 -16.20 -11.03
C ARG A 330 18.75 -17.00 -11.85
N LEU A 331 18.38 -17.38 -13.07
CA LEU A 331 19.21 -18.13 -14.01
C LEU A 331 19.92 -17.24 -15.05
N ASP A 332 19.87 -15.92 -14.95
CA ASP A 332 20.50 -15.03 -15.95
C ASP A 332 22.00 -15.28 -16.08
N ALA A 333 22.74 -15.49 -14.98
CA ALA A 333 24.16 -15.83 -15.04
C ALA A 333 24.41 -17.15 -15.79
N PHE A 334 23.57 -18.16 -15.58
CA PHE A 334 23.61 -19.43 -16.30
C PHE A 334 23.37 -19.21 -17.80
N PHE A 335 22.31 -18.54 -18.20
CA PHE A 335 22.00 -18.30 -19.60
C PHE A 335 23.06 -17.47 -20.32
N ASN A 336 23.65 -16.51 -19.65
CA ASN A 336 24.69 -15.65 -20.22
C ASN A 336 26.00 -16.41 -20.49
N LEU A 337 26.29 -17.46 -19.71
CA LEU A 337 27.55 -18.18 -19.74
C LEU A 337 27.44 -19.64 -20.21
N VAL A 338 26.24 -20.17 -20.46
CA VAL A 338 26.05 -21.58 -20.86
C VAL A 338 26.69 -21.90 -22.19
N GLU A 339 26.77 -20.94 -23.11
CA GLU A 339 27.39 -21.12 -24.45
C GLU A 339 28.92 -20.90 -24.44
N ASP A 340 29.48 -20.45 -23.31
CA ASP A 340 30.92 -20.21 -23.18
C ASP A 340 31.68 -21.53 -23.18
N LYS A 341 32.56 -21.70 -24.17
CA LYS A 341 33.37 -22.91 -24.37
C LYS A 341 34.54 -23.03 -23.40
N THR A 342 34.86 -21.98 -22.65
CA THR A 342 35.94 -21.97 -21.63
C THR A 342 35.49 -22.62 -20.34
N LEU A 343 34.19 -22.58 -20.04
CA LEU A 343 33.59 -23.15 -18.83
C LEU A 343 33.30 -24.63 -18.99
N GLN A 344 33.67 -25.39 -17.94
CA GLN A 344 33.34 -26.82 -17.87
C GLN A 344 31.85 -27.06 -17.56
N PRO A 345 31.27 -28.24 -17.91
CA PRO A 345 29.87 -28.54 -17.58
C PRO A 345 29.51 -28.37 -16.10
N SER A 346 30.44 -28.68 -15.16
CA SER A 346 30.28 -28.50 -13.74
C SER A 346 30.16 -27.03 -13.33
N GLU A 347 30.95 -26.14 -13.96
CA GLU A 347 30.91 -24.70 -13.71
C GLU A 347 29.61 -24.06 -14.16
N LYS A 348 29.08 -24.51 -15.31
CA LYS A 348 27.78 -24.07 -15.85
C LYS A 348 26.62 -24.52 -14.97
N LEU A 349 26.64 -25.78 -14.50
CA LEU A 349 25.67 -26.28 -13.53
C LEU A 349 25.74 -25.52 -12.21
N ALA A 350 26.94 -25.19 -11.73
CA ALA A 350 27.13 -24.40 -10.52
C ALA A 350 26.40 -23.05 -10.61
N LEU A 351 26.46 -22.34 -11.74
CA LEU A 351 25.75 -21.09 -11.97
C LEU A 351 24.23 -21.27 -11.85
N ALA A 352 23.67 -22.36 -12.40
CA ALA A 352 22.24 -22.61 -12.30
C ALA A 352 21.81 -22.92 -10.86
N TYR A 353 22.50 -23.86 -10.20
CA TYR A 353 22.17 -24.27 -8.82
C TYR A 353 22.37 -23.15 -7.81
N SER A 354 23.49 -22.43 -7.88
CA SER A 354 23.73 -21.32 -6.95
C SER A 354 22.80 -20.14 -7.26
N GLY A 355 22.57 -19.80 -8.52
CA GLY A 355 21.69 -18.72 -8.94
C GLY A 355 20.26 -18.88 -8.41
N THR A 356 19.74 -20.12 -8.37
CA THR A 356 18.42 -20.42 -7.81
C THR A 356 18.34 -20.05 -6.32
N VAL A 357 19.43 -20.29 -5.55
CA VAL A 357 19.46 -20.09 -4.10
C VAL A 357 19.82 -18.65 -3.70
N VAL A 358 20.84 -18.07 -4.33
CA VAL A 358 21.36 -16.75 -3.92
C VAL A 358 21.03 -15.61 -4.91
N GLY A 359 20.36 -15.93 -6.01
CA GLY A 359 20.10 -15.00 -7.11
C GLY A 359 21.26 -14.92 -8.11
N SER A 360 20.96 -14.55 -9.36
CA SER A 360 21.91 -14.51 -10.47
C SER A 360 23.17 -13.66 -10.18
N ALA A 361 23.01 -12.51 -9.54
CA ALA A 361 24.12 -11.59 -9.26
C ALA A 361 25.16 -12.15 -8.26
N ALA A 362 24.80 -13.16 -7.47
CA ALA A 362 25.69 -13.84 -6.52
C ALA A 362 25.99 -15.28 -6.90
N ALA A 363 25.61 -15.69 -8.11
CA ALA A 363 25.88 -17.04 -8.61
C ALA A 363 27.39 -17.33 -8.74
N VAL A 364 27.79 -18.56 -8.44
CA VAL A 364 29.18 -19.00 -8.43
C VAL A 364 29.44 -20.10 -9.44
N THR A 365 30.67 -20.21 -9.92
CA THR A 365 31.13 -21.26 -10.86
C THR A 365 31.68 -22.50 -10.15
N ASP A 366 31.88 -22.45 -8.83
CA ASP A 366 32.35 -23.58 -8.04
C ASP A 366 31.16 -24.50 -7.66
N LEU A 367 31.09 -25.71 -8.29
CA LEU A 367 30.01 -26.67 -8.06
C LEU A 367 29.96 -27.15 -6.59
N PRO A 368 31.05 -27.52 -5.92
CA PRO A 368 31.03 -27.82 -4.51
C PRO A 368 30.41 -26.72 -3.63
N LEU A 369 30.75 -25.45 -3.88
CA LEU A 369 30.14 -24.32 -3.16
C LEU A 369 28.65 -24.16 -3.48
N ALA A 370 28.26 -24.32 -4.77
CA ALA A 370 26.86 -24.28 -5.16
C ALA A 370 26.00 -25.34 -4.43
N LEU A 371 26.54 -26.55 -4.27
CA LEU A 371 25.88 -27.64 -3.51
C LEU A 371 25.79 -27.30 -2.00
N ARG A 372 26.86 -26.75 -1.40
CA ARG A 372 26.81 -26.27 -0.02
C ARG A 372 25.81 -25.13 0.22
N LEU A 373 25.52 -24.31 -0.79
CA LEU A 373 24.46 -23.29 -0.68
C LEU A 373 23.05 -23.92 -0.55
N TRP A 374 22.79 -25.05 -1.22
CA TRP A 374 21.54 -25.81 -1.03
C TRP A 374 21.48 -26.45 0.37
N GLU A 375 22.58 -26.98 0.86
CA GLU A 375 22.67 -27.49 2.23
C GLU A 375 22.46 -26.36 3.26
N ALA A 376 23.06 -25.20 3.02
CA ALA A 376 22.87 -24.02 3.87
C ALA A 376 21.42 -23.56 3.86
N GLN A 377 20.76 -23.52 2.70
CA GLN A 377 19.32 -23.19 2.59
C GLN A 377 18.47 -24.14 3.43
N HIS A 378 18.74 -25.46 3.36
CA HIS A 378 18.03 -26.45 4.16
C HIS A 378 18.26 -26.23 5.67
N SER A 379 19.51 -26.03 6.09
CA SER A 379 19.85 -25.80 7.51
C SER A 379 19.24 -24.50 8.04
N ILE A 380 19.14 -23.46 7.22
CA ILE A 380 18.45 -22.20 7.56
C ILE A 380 16.95 -22.45 7.76
N LEU A 381 16.29 -23.19 6.85
CA LEU A 381 14.87 -23.52 6.99
C LEU A 381 14.59 -24.32 8.27
N GLU A 382 15.43 -25.32 8.57
CA GLU A 382 15.34 -26.11 9.80
C GLU A 382 15.49 -25.23 11.05
N TYR A 383 16.48 -24.30 11.07
CA TYR A 383 16.64 -23.32 12.14
C TYR A 383 15.37 -22.48 12.37
N LEU A 384 14.73 -22.04 11.30
CA LEU A 384 13.56 -21.16 11.34
C LEU A 384 12.28 -21.89 11.74
N ARG A 385 12.23 -23.21 11.55
CA ARG A 385 11.07 -24.07 11.87
C ARG A 385 11.11 -24.64 13.30
N THR A 386 12.25 -24.65 13.96
CA THR A 386 12.39 -25.17 15.33
C THR A 386 12.36 -24.04 16.36
N ASP A 387 11.75 -24.33 17.53
CA ASP A 387 11.80 -23.47 18.72
C ASP A 387 12.83 -23.99 19.77
N SER A 388 13.43 -25.15 19.52
CA SER A 388 14.44 -25.74 20.41
C SER A 388 15.77 -24.96 20.37
N PRO A 389 16.24 -24.38 21.49
CA PRO A 389 17.52 -23.67 21.52
C PRO A 389 18.72 -24.55 21.16
N GLN A 390 18.64 -25.85 21.51
CA GLN A 390 19.67 -26.81 21.18
C GLN A 390 19.75 -27.02 19.66
N ASP A 391 18.63 -27.35 19.03
CA ASP A 391 18.58 -27.56 17.56
C ASP A 391 19.06 -26.33 16.82
N ARG A 392 18.63 -25.13 17.25
CA ARG A 392 19.12 -23.86 16.70
C ARG A 392 20.62 -23.70 16.81
N GLY A 393 21.19 -24.05 17.97
CA GLY A 393 22.64 -24.07 18.21
C GLY A 393 23.37 -24.98 17.24
N ASP A 394 22.86 -26.22 17.08
CA ASP A 394 23.42 -27.21 16.17
C ASP A 394 23.41 -26.78 14.72
N ARG A 395 22.30 -26.16 14.26
CA ARG A 395 22.20 -25.60 12.90
C ARG A 395 23.17 -24.43 12.65
N VAL A 396 23.34 -23.54 13.63
CA VAL A 396 24.34 -22.46 13.54
C VAL A 396 25.76 -23.04 13.48
N ALA A 397 26.07 -24.07 14.28
CA ALA A 397 27.37 -24.74 14.24
C ALA A 397 27.61 -25.41 12.88
N GLN A 398 26.60 -26.10 12.32
CA GLN A 398 26.65 -26.69 10.99
C GLN A 398 26.95 -25.62 9.92
N LEU A 399 26.19 -24.50 9.89
CA LEU A 399 26.38 -23.42 8.92
C LEU A 399 27.79 -22.80 9.00
N ASN A 400 28.30 -22.57 10.20
CA ASN A 400 29.66 -22.08 10.40
C ASN A 400 30.76 -23.09 10.00
N GLY A 401 30.43 -24.38 9.94
CA GLY A 401 31.32 -25.47 9.51
C GLY A 401 31.35 -25.70 8.01
N LEU A 402 30.40 -25.14 7.25
CA LEU A 402 30.35 -25.26 5.78
C LEU A 402 31.41 -24.34 5.17
N ASP A 403 32.40 -24.93 4.51
CA ASP A 403 33.48 -24.20 3.85
C ASP A 403 32.93 -23.27 2.73
N GLY A 404 33.34 -21.99 2.76
CA GLY A 404 32.92 -20.97 1.80
C GLY A 404 31.55 -20.32 2.10
N ILE A 405 30.79 -20.79 3.08
CA ILE A 405 29.53 -20.14 3.49
C ILE A 405 29.85 -18.97 4.42
N THR A 406 29.51 -17.78 3.97
CA THR A 406 29.76 -16.52 4.69
C THR A 406 28.44 -15.88 5.14
N PRO A 407 28.46 -14.95 6.13
CA PRO A 407 27.27 -14.20 6.53
C PRO A 407 26.59 -13.48 5.35
N GLU A 408 27.35 -12.97 4.37
CA GLU A 408 26.85 -12.30 3.18
C GLU A 408 26.08 -13.27 2.27
N LEU A 409 26.57 -14.50 2.10
CA LEU A 409 25.86 -15.55 1.35
C LEU A 409 24.60 -15.99 2.08
N VAL A 410 24.64 -16.14 3.41
CA VAL A 410 23.46 -16.44 4.23
C VAL A 410 22.37 -15.37 4.06
N LEU A 411 22.73 -14.08 4.01
CA LEU A 411 21.78 -13.00 3.71
C LEU A 411 21.12 -13.20 2.33
N LYS A 412 21.92 -13.55 1.31
CA LYS A 412 21.41 -13.81 -0.05
C LYS A 412 20.47 -15.02 -0.09
N VAL A 413 20.82 -16.09 0.63
CA VAL A 413 19.94 -17.27 0.78
C VAL A 413 18.61 -16.85 1.41
N ILE A 414 18.62 -16.10 2.53
CA ILE A 414 17.39 -15.66 3.22
C ILE A 414 16.51 -14.81 2.33
N GLN A 415 17.08 -13.94 1.50
CA GLN A 415 16.32 -13.10 0.57
C GLN A 415 15.54 -13.91 -0.49
N ASN A 416 15.98 -15.13 -0.79
CA ASN A 416 15.42 -16.02 -1.79
C ASN A 416 14.81 -17.30 -1.22
N LEU A 417 14.63 -17.40 0.11
CA LEU A 417 14.05 -18.58 0.76
C LEU A 417 12.63 -18.87 0.27
N PRO A 418 12.25 -20.14 0.09
CA PRO A 418 10.87 -20.53 -0.04
C PRO A 418 10.06 -20.17 1.23
N PRO A 419 8.72 -20.28 1.19
CA PRO A 419 7.88 -20.11 2.37
C PRO A 419 8.33 -21.00 3.54
N LEU A 420 8.37 -20.43 4.75
CA LEU A 420 8.80 -21.15 5.96
C LEU A 420 7.73 -22.13 6.47
N ALA A 421 6.47 -21.84 6.17
CA ALA A 421 5.32 -22.65 6.54
C ALA A 421 4.49 -23.00 5.31
N GLU A 422 4.10 -24.25 5.21
CA GLU A 422 3.19 -24.71 4.16
C GLU A 422 1.76 -24.21 4.42
N THR A 423 1.05 -23.88 3.37
CA THR A 423 -0.34 -23.43 3.39
C THR A 423 -1.14 -24.10 2.27
N PRO A 424 -1.27 -25.45 2.29
CA PRO A 424 -1.81 -26.22 1.17
C PRO A 424 -3.27 -25.88 0.84
N ASP A 425 -4.05 -25.37 1.81
CA ASP A 425 -5.48 -25.12 1.67
C ASP A 425 -5.79 -23.68 1.18
N ILE A 426 -4.78 -22.88 0.85
CA ILE A 426 -4.98 -21.51 0.38
C ILE A 426 -4.89 -21.45 -1.14
N HIS A 427 -5.98 -21.04 -1.77
CA HIS A 427 -6.05 -20.87 -3.20
C HIS A 427 -5.98 -19.37 -3.58
N PRO A 428 -5.11 -18.97 -4.54
CA PRO A 428 -5.08 -17.61 -5.05
C PRO A 428 -6.45 -17.11 -5.51
N GLY A 429 -6.80 -15.88 -5.14
CA GLY A 429 -8.10 -15.28 -5.47
C GLY A 429 -9.26 -15.71 -4.56
N VAL A 430 -9.05 -16.60 -3.60
CA VAL A 430 -10.08 -17.10 -2.68
C VAL A 430 -9.75 -16.68 -1.24
N PRO A 431 -10.66 -15.98 -0.52
CA PRO A 431 -10.45 -15.66 0.88
C PRO A 431 -10.34 -16.92 1.76
N ALA A 432 -9.39 -16.90 2.67
CA ALA A 432 -9.18 -17.96 3.67
C ALA A 432 -8.93 -17.36 5.05
N THR A 433 -8.98 -18.18 6.10
CA THR A 433 -8.64 -17.79 7.48
C THR A 433 -7.44 -18.59 7.94
N LEU A 434 -6.46 -17.89 8.52
CA LEU A 434 -5.28 -18.48 9.13
C LEU A 434 -5.22 -18.17 10.61
N HIS A 435 -4.59 -19.07 11.35
CA HIS A 435 -4.19 -18.83 12.73
C HIS A 435 -2.68 -18.58 12.78
N VAL A 436 -2.27 -17.55 13.49
CA VAL A 436 -0.86 -17.31 13.78
C VAL A 436 -0.32 -18.52 14.55
N MET A 437 0.82 -19.04 14.15
CA MET A 437 1.46 -20.15 14.86
C MET A 437 1.68 -19.76 16.31
N GLY A 438 1.03 -20.53 17.21
CA GLY A 438 1.07 -20.30 18.65
C GLY A 438 2.47 -20.66 19.21
N ARG A 439 2.86 -20.02 20.30
CA ARG A 439 3.94 -20.49 21.16
C ARG A 439 3.31 -21.35 22.27
N GLY A 440 3.36 -22.66 22.14
CA GLY A 440 2.75 -23.60 23.09
C GLY A 440 1.36 -24.10 22.66
N ALA A 441 0.52 -24.50 23.63
CA ALA A 441 -0.75 -25.17 23.39
C ALA A 441 -1.92 -24.24 22.99
N GLU A 442 -1.78 -22.94 23.17
CA GLU A 442 -2.84 -21.97 22.80
C GLU A 442 -2.68 -21.48 21.37
N PRO A 443 -3.77 -21.46 20.57
CA PRO A 443 -3.73 -20.89 19.24
C PRO A 443 -3.46 -19.39 19.33
N GLY A 444 -2.64 -18.88 18.41
CA GLY A 444 -2.43 -17.44 18.26
C GLY A 444 -3.66 -16.74 17.67
N PRO A 445 -3.61 -15.40 17.52
CA PRO A 445 -4.69 -14.66 16.88
C PRO A 445 -4.95 -15.15 15.46
N SER A 446 -6.20 -15.06 15.01
CA SER A 446 -6.59 -15.39 13.64
C SER A 446 -6.58 -14.17 12.75
N TYR A 447 -6.47 -14.38 11.45
CA TYR A 447 -6.61 -13.35 10.44
C TYR A 447 -7.16 -13.92 9.13
N GLY A 448 -7.98 -13.14 8.46
CA GLY A 448 -8.37 -13.41 7.09
C GLY A 448 -7.22 -13.13 6.13
N VAL A 449 -7.11 -13.89 5.03
CA VAL A 449 -6.09 -13.69 4.00
C VAL A 449 -6.69 -13.86 2.61
N LEU A 450 -6.25 -13.02 1.68
CA LEU A 450 -6.55 -13.14 0.26
C LEU A 450 -5.25 -12.94 -0.53
N LEU A 451 -4.85 -13.97 -1.25
CA LEU A 451 -3.72 -13.92 -2.18
C LEU A 451 -4.18 -13.40 -3.55
N PRO A 452 -3.34 -12.64 -4.26
CA PRO A 452 -3.64 -12.24 -5.64
C PRO A 452 -3.71 -13.48 -6.55
N PRO A 453 -4.44 -13.41 -7.69
CA PRO A 453 -4.42 -14.45 -8.70
C PRO A 453 -2.99 -14.77 -9.16
N GLU A 454 -2.74 -16.03 -9.50
CA GLU A 454 -1.42 -16.50 -9.95
C GLU A 454 -0.29 -16.22 -8.95
N TYR A 455 -0.58 -16.27 -7.64
CA TYR A 455 0.44 -16.10 -6.62
C TYR A 455 1.60 -17.09 -6.84
N ASP A 456 2.82 -16.56 -7.01
CA ASP A 456 4.07 -17.32 -7.08
C ASP A 456 5.02 -16.82 -5.99
N TRP A 457 5.51 -17.69 -5.13
CA TRP A 457 6.38 -17.31 -4.03
C TRP A 457 7.74 -16.72 -4.46
N HIS A 458 8.13 -16.81 -5.72
CA HIS A 458 9.33 -16.15 -6.25
C HIS A 458 9.12 -14.66 -6.47
N HIS A 459 7.86 -14.22 -6.68
CA HIS A 459 7.50 -12.81 -6.78
C HIS A 459 7.35 -12.17 -5.39
N LYS A 460 7.72 -10.88 -5.25
CA LYS A 460 7.57 -10.10 -4.00
C LYS A 460 6.30 -9.27 -4.05
N TYR A 461 5.34 -9.60 -3.19
CA TYR A 461 4.03 -8.96 -3.18
C TYR A 461 3.92 -7.87 -2.12
N PRO A 462 3.41 -6.67 -2.47
CA PRO A 462 2.97 -5.70 -1.47
C PRO A 462 1.81 -6.26 -0.67
N MET A 463 1.61 -5.74 0.56
CA MET A 463 0.57 -6.24 1.46
C MET A 463 -0.27 -5.11 2.05
N ILE A 464 -1.59 -5.31 2.08
CA ILE A 464 -2.55 -4.49 2.80
C ILE A 464 -2.93 -5.22 4.09
N VAL A 465 -2.83 -4.53 5.22
CA VAL A 465 -3.32 -4.96 6.53
C VAL A 465 -4.56 -4.16 6.83
N ALA A 466 -5.74 -4.78 6.74
CA ALA A 466 -7.03 -4.12 6.79
C ALA A 466 -7.76 -4.42 8.11
N LEU A 467 -8.12 -3.37 8.84
CA LEU A 467 -8.77 -3.43 10.15
C LEU A 467 -10.25 -3.10 10.01
N HIS A 468 -11.11 -4.03 10.40
CA HIS A 468 -12.56 -3.93 10.23
C HIS A 468 -13.21 -2.88 11.16
N PRO A 469 -14.29 -2.23 10.72
CA PRO A 469 -15.11 -1.38 11.60
C PRO A 469 -15.96 -2.22 12.57
N ALA A 470 -16.59 -1.54 13.52
CA ALA A 470 -17.56 -2.16 14.41
C ALA A 470 -18.70 -2.85 13.63
N GLU A 471 -19.23 -3.93 14.16
CA GLU A 471 -20.34 -4.70 13.57
C GLU A 471 -20.02 -5.35 12.20
N HIS A 472 -18.75 -5.36 11.79
CA HIS A 472 -18.26 -6.00 10.56
C HIS A 472 -17.19 -7.05 10.90
N SER A 473 -16.91 -7.92 9.95
CA SER A 473 -15.89 -8.96 10.10
C SER A 473 -14.64 -8.67 9.26
N SER A 474 -13.55 -9.34 9.57
CA SER A 474 -12.34 -9.38 8.75
C SER A 474 -12.63 -9.73 7.28
N LYS A 475 -13.62 -10.62 7.03
CA LYS A 475 -14.05 -10.96 5.68
C LYS A 475 -14.57 -9.75 4.90
N ALA A 476 -15.30 -8.84 5.54
CA ALA A 476 -15.83 -7.64 4.86
C ALA A 476 -14.70 -6.72 4.37
N GLU A 477 -13.61 -6.63 5.12
CA GLU A 477 -12.41 -5.89 4.68
C GLU A 477 -11.67 -6.59 3.54
N LEU A 478 -11.58 -7.93 3.56
CA LEU A 478 -11.04 -8.67 2.41
C LEU A 478 -11.87 -8.41 1.15
N ASP A 479 -13.21 -8.43 1.26
CA ASP A 479 -14.11 -8.17 0.14
C ASP A 479 -14.03 -6.71 -0.34
N TYR A 480 -13.83 -5.75 0.57
CA TYR A 480 -13.67 -4.33 0.22
C TYR A 480 -12.42 -4.08 -0.63
N TRP A 481 -11.26 -4.57 -0.19
CA TRP A 481 -9.98 -4.35 -0.87
C TRP A 481 -9.76 -5.29 -2.04
N GLY A 482 -10.08 -6.57 -1.86
CA GLY A 482 -9.83 -7.63 -2.82
C GLY A 482 -10.99 -7.94 -3.75
N GLY A 483 -12.21 -7.47 -3.44
CA GLY A 483 -13.41 -7.84 -4.18
C GLY A 483 -13.86 -9.27 -3.87
N THR A 484 -14.74 -9.77 -4.70
CA THR A 484 -15.26 -11.15 -4.60
C THR A 484 -14.75 -11.99 -5.78
N ALA A 485 -14.92 -13.31 -5.71
CA ALA A 485 -14.56 -14.21 -6.81
C ALA A 485 -15.30 -13.86 -8.12
N ALA A 486 -16.57 -13.38 -8.02
CA ALA A 486 -17.34 -12.95 -9.18
C ALA A 486 -16.94 -11.57 -9.73
N LYS A 487 -16.39 -10.71 -8.87
CA LYS A 487 -15.93 -9.35 -9.22
C LYS A 487 -14.63 -9.05 -8.48
N PRO A 488 -13.48 -9.49 -9.02
CA PRO A 488 -12.17 -9.22 -8.42
C PRO A 488 -11.94 -7.73 -8.22
N GLY A 489 -11.44 -7.37 -7.04
CA GLY A 489 -11.17 -5.99 -6.67
C GLY A 489 -9.78 -5.53 -7.10
N ARG A 490 -9.50 -4.27 -6.79
CA ARG A 490 -8.27 -3.61 -7.24
C ARG A 490 -7.00 -4.22 -6.61
N ALA A 491 -7.06 -4.68 -5.35
CA ALA A 491 -5.92 -5.34 -4.71
C ALA A 491 -5.50 -6.61 -5.47
N GLN A 492 -6.47 -7.42 -5.89
CA GLN A 492 -6.17 -8.61 -6.69
C GLN A 492 -5.55 -8.23 -8.05
N ALA A 493 -6.12 -7.24 -8.75
CA ALA A 493 -5.61 -6.80 -10.06
C ALA A 493 -4.20 -6.18 -9.98
N ALA A 494 -3.87 -5.54 -8.86
CA ALA A 494 -2.58 -4.89 -8.63
C ALA A 494 -1.55 -5.79 -7.91
N GLY A 495 -1.90 -7.06 -7.64
CA GLY A 495 -0.98 -8.02 -7.04
C GLY A 495 -0.70 -7.79 -5.56
N TYR A 496 -1.67 -7.30 -4.78
CA TYR A 496 -1.51 -7.13 -3.34
C TYR A 496 -2.02 -8.36 -2.59
N ILE A 497 -1.26 -8.82 -1.61
CA ILE A 497 -1.76 -9.69 -0.57
C ILE A 497 -2.60 -8.83 0.37
N VAL A 498 -3.81 -9.28 0.74
CA VAL A 498 -4.64 -8.61 1.74
C VAL A 498 -4.74 -9.51 2.95
N ILE A 499 -4.41 -8.98 4.12
CA ILE A 499 -4.68 -9.65 5.40
C ILE A 499 -5.61 -8.79 6.25
N ALA A 500 -6.51 -9.44 6.97
CA ALA A 500 -7.45 -8.79 7.88
C ALA A 500 -7.38 -9.46 9.27
N PRO A 501 -6.54 -8.95 10.19
CA PRO A 501 -6.41 -9.48 11.54
C PRO A 501 -7.70 -9.33 12.35
N GLU A 502 -8.03 -10.35 13.17
CA GLU A 502 -9.00 -10.23 14.25
C GLU A 502 -8.31 -9.56 15.44
N TYR A 503 -8.37 -8.24 15.48
CA TYR A 503 -7.58 -7.39 16.39
C TYR A 503 -8.37 -6.95 17.64
N VAL A 504 -9.69 -7.18 17.65
CA VAL A 504 -10.60 -6.92 18.76
C VAL A 504 -11.54 -8.09 18.96
N GLU A 505 -12.22 -8.14 20.10
CA GLU A 505 -13.29 -9.13 20.34
C GLU A 505 -14.45 -8.95 19.33
N ALA A 506 -15.08 -10.05 18.95
CA ALA A 506 -16.09 -10.09 17.87
C ALA A 506 -17.27 -9.11 18.07
N GLU A 507 -17.61 -8.78 19.32
CA GLU A 507 -18.72 -7.87 19.65
C GLU A 507 -18.26 -6.45 20.00
N ALA A 508 -16.98 -6.15 19.83
CA ALA A 508 -16.45 -4.83 20.15
C ALA A 508 -17.05 -3.76 19.23
N ARG A 509 -17.53 -2.67 19.84
CA ARG A 509 -18.08 -1.51 19.13
C ARG A 509 -17.16 -0.30 19.12
N GLU A 510 -16.12 -0.36 19.91
CA GLU A 510 -15.10 0.70 20.05
C GLU A 510 -13.72 0.08 20.14
N TYR A 511 -12.73 0.79 19.65
CA TYR A 511 -11.33 0.38 19.77
C TYR A 511 -10.83 0.63 21.20
N GLY A 512 -10.36 -0.45 21.84
CA GLY A 512 -9.97 -0.42 23.25
C GLY A 512 -8.53 0.04 23.52
N TYR A 513 -7.74 0.32 22.50
CA TYR A 513 -6.32 0.74 22.58
C TYR A 513 -5.43 -0.28 23.34
N SER A 514 -5.81 -1.54 23.35
CA SER A 514 -5.13 -2.58 24.11
C SER A 514 -3.83 -3.04 23.48
N MET A 515 -2.91 -3.57 24.31
CA MET A 515 -1.68 -4.21 23.85
C MET A 515 -1.98 -5.45 22.99
N SER A 516 -3.01 -6.21 23.36
CA SER A 516 -3.44 -7.39 22.61
C SER A 516 -3.84 -7.09 21.18
N SER A 517 -4.49 -5.93 20.93
CA SER A 517 -4.81 -5.47 19.58
C SER A 517 -3.55 -5.21 18.74
N HIS A 518 -2.54 -4.56 19.33
CA HIS A 518 -1.25 -4.32 18.66
C HIS A 518 -0.51 -5.64 18.38
N GLU A 519 -0.51 -6.56 19.35
CA GLU A 519 0.10 -7.89 19.18
C GLU A 519 -0.62 -8.72 18.11
N ALA A 520 -1.93 -8.69 18.06
CA ALA A 520 -2.69 -9.40 17.04
C ALA A 520 -2.30 -8.94 15.63
N VAL A 521 -2.20 -7.64 15.40
CA VAL A 521 -1.81 -7.08 14.11
C VAL A 521 -0.34 -7.41 13.78
N SER A 522 0.59 -7.14 14.70
CA SER A 522 2.02 -7.36 14.45
C SER A 522 2.37 -8.83 14.25
N ARG A 523 1.77 -9.75 15.03
CA ARG A 523 1.95 -11.19 14.88
C ARG A 523 1.36 -11.71 13.57
N SER A 524 0.21 -11.20 13.13
CA SER A 524 -0.36 -11.54 11.81
C SER A 524 0.55 -11.10 10.66
N ILE A 525 1.18 -9.92 10.75
CA ILE A 525 2.16 -9.46 9.76
C ILE A 525 3.38 -10.39 9.73
N ILE A 526 3.93 -10.77 10.88
CA ILE A 526 5.09 -11.67 10.97
C ILE A 526 4.74 -13.05 10.42
N ASP A 527 3.57 -13.59 10.75
CA ASP A 527 3.12 -14.89 10.26
C ASP A 527 2.90 -14.87 8.73
N ALA A 528 2.28 -13.81 8.20
CA ALA A 528 2.14 -13.63 6.75
C ALA A 528 3.50 -13.57 6.03
N ARG A 529 4.51 -12.87 6.58
CA ARG A 529 5.88 -12.83 6.04
C ARG A 529 6.58 -14.20 6.08
N LYS A 530 6.21 -15.08 7.01
CA LYS A 530 6.72 -16.45 7.08
C LYS A 530 6.08 -17.37 6.04
N ARG A 531 4.80 -17.17 5.74
CA ARG A 531 4.03 -18.00 4.81
C ARG A 531 4.11 -17.53 3.36
N PHE A 532 4.28 -16.22 3.15
CA PHE A 532 4.21 -15.60 1.84
C PHE A 532 5.43 -14.73 1.56
N ASN A 533 5.75 -14.53 0.30
CA ASN A 533 6.84 -13.64 -0.10
C ASN A 533 6.37 -12.18 -0.12
N VAL A 534 6.17 -11.62 1.08
CA VAL A 534 5.75 -10.23 1.28
C VAL A 534 6.92 -9.27 1.02
N ASP A 535 6.69 -8.24 0.22
CA ASP A 535 7.56 -7.06 0.15
C ASP A 535 7.40 -6.24 1.43
N SER A 536 8.29 -6.44 2.40
CA SER A 536 8.23 -5.75 3.69
C SER A 536 8.42 -4.23 3.59
N ASP A 537 8.93 -3.71 2.45
CA ASP A 537 9.02 -2.28 2.21
C ASP A 537 7.74 -1.70 1.60
N ARG A 538 6.73 -2.54 1.34
CA ARG A 538 5.42 -2.15 0.78
C ARG A 538 4.26 -2.75 1.59
N ILE A 539 4.29 -2.62 2.91
CA ILE A 539 3.18 -2.99 3.79
C ILE A 539 2.39 -1.74 4.14
N PHE A 540 1.08 -1.78 3.93
CA PHE A 540 0.15 -0.68 4.19
C PHE A 540 -0.86 -1.08 5.25
N LEU A 541 -1.02 -0.23 6.27
CA LEU A 541 -2.04 -0.41 7.29
C LEU A 541 -3.26 0.44 6.94
N THR A 542 -4.44 -0.13 7.00
CA THR A 542 -5.69 0.59 6.75
C THR A 542 -6.79 0.12 7.69
N GLY A 543 -7.84 0.91 7.82
CA GLY A 543 -9.02 0.51 8.57
C GLY A 543 -10.14 1.54 8.46
N HIS A 544 -11.37 1.06 8.61
CA HIS A 544 -12.57 1.87 8.55
C HIS A 544 -13.14 2.12 9.96
N GLY A 545 -13.57 3.34 10.26
CA GLY A 545 -14.19 3.70 11.53
C GLY A 545 -13.35 3.31 12.75
N MET A 546 -13.81 2.35 13.55
CA MET A 546 -13.06 1.77 14.67
C MET A 546 -11.69 1.22 14.21
N GLY A 547 -11.65 0.55 13.05
CA GLY A 547 -10.39 0.11 12.42
C GLY A 547 -9.51 1.27 11.98
N GLY A 548 -10.11 2.42 11.63
CA GLY A 548 -9.38 3.66 11.33
C GLY A 548 -8.74 4.27 12.59
N ASP A 549 -9.42 4.22 13.76
CA ASP A 549 -8.85 4.61 15.05
C ASP A 549 -7.63 3.74 15.38
N ALA A 550 -7.77 2.42 15.20
CA ALA A 550 -6.69 1.46 15.39
C ALA A 550 -5.53 1.69 14.40
N ALA A 551 -5.83 2.04 13.14
CA ALA A 551 -4.81 2.33 12.13
C ALA A 551 -3.98 3.56 12.53
N PHE A 552 -4.58 4.62 13.07
CA PHE A 552 -3.83 5.75 13.61
C PHE A 552 -2.93 5.34 14.78
N ASP A 553 -3.47 4.64 15.77
CA ASP A 553 -2.74 4.27 16.99
C ASP A 553 -1.59 3.29 16.68
N ILE A 554 -1.87 2.19 15.98
CA ILE A 554 -0.87 1.17 15.61
C ILE A 554 0.15 1.71 14.61
N GLY A 555 -0.30 2.50 13.62
CA GLY A 555 0.57 3.10 12.62
C GLY A 555 1.58 4.09 13.21
N MET A 556 1.14 4.89 14.18
CA MET A 556 2.02 5.84 14.88
C MET A 556 2.95 5.16 15.89
N SER A 557 2.51 4.07 16.53
CA SER A 557 3.35 3.35 17.50
C SER A 557 4.38 2.42 16.86
N HIS A 558 4.13 1.96 15.62
CA HIS A 558 5.01 1.05 14.88
C HIS A 558 5.36 1.57 13.46
N PRO A 559 5.92 2.79 13.32
CA PRO A 559 6.18 3.40 12.01
C PRO A 559 7.26 2.66 11.19
N ASP A 560 8.05 1.79 11.82
CA ASP A 560 9.08 0.96 11.19
C ASP A 560 8.50 -0.25 10.44
N LEU A 561 7.21 -0.56 10.62
CA LEU A 561 6.54 -1.67 9.93
C LEU A 561 5.92 -1.27 8.59
N PHE A 562 5.47 -0.01 8.43
CA PHE A 562 4.57 0.39 7.37
C PHE A 562 5.22 1.34 6.35
N ALA A 563 4.92 1.13 5.07
CA ALA A 563 5.20 2.08 4.00
C ALA A 563 4.23 3.26 4.03
N GLY A 564 3.00 3.00 4.45
CA GLY A 564 1.97 4.00 4.61
C GLY A 564 0.79 3.51 5.45
N VAL A 565 0.03 4.48 5.97
CA VAL A 565 -1.16 4.23 6.81
C VAL A 565 -2.35 4.99 6.24
N ILE A 566 -3.50 4.31 6.14
CA ILE A 566 -4.69 4.79 5.43
C ILE A 566 -5.91 4.68 6.35
N PRO A 567 -6.09 5.59 7.32
CA PRO A 567 -7.28 5.65 8.15
C PRO A 567 -8.47 6.20 7.35
N ILE A 568 -9.59 5.49 7.37
CA ILE A 568 -10.84 5.88 6.72
C ILE A 568 -11.90 6.09 7.81
N ASN A 569 -12.42 7.31 7.94
CA ASN A 569 -13.31 7.72 9.05
C ASN A 569 -12.75 7.37 10.45
N GLY A 570 -11.43 7.34 10.60
CA GLY A 570 -10.76 7.12 11.88
C GLY A 570 -10.67 8.40 12.72
N ILE A 571 -10.55 8.26 14.04
CA ILE A 571 -10.32 9.36 14.97
C ILE A 571 -8.88 9.30 15.48
N CYS A 572 -8.15 10.39 15.26
CA CYS A 572 -6.78 10.60 15.70
C CYS A 572 -6.75 11.32 17.07
N ASP A 573 -7.23 10.63 18.10
CA ASP A 573 -7.28 11.16 19.47
C ASP A 573 -6.44 10.32 20.46
N HIS A 574 -6.81 10.27 21.74
CA HIS A 574 -6.14 9.50 22.79
C HIS A 574 -4.61 9.59 22.70
N PHE A 575 -3.95 8.48 22.36
CA PHE A 575 -2.50 8.37 22.35
C PHE A 575 -1.84 9.02 21.13
N CYS A 576 -2.59 9.33 20.05
CA CYS A 576 -2.10 10.10 18.93
C CYS A 576 -1.56 11.47 19.35
N THR A 577 -2.06 12.05 20.44
CA THR A 577 -1.53 13.28 21.01
C THR A 577 -0.08 13.17 21.48
N TRP A 578 0.41 11.96 21.71
CA TRP A 578 1.79 11.63 22.08
C TRP A 578 2.56 11.04 20.88
N TYR A 579 1.91 10.15 20.13
CA TYR A 579 2.55 9.41 19.04
C TYR A 579 2.74 10.20 17.74
N TRP A 580 2.11 11.35 17.58
CA TRP A 580 2.23 12.12 16.33
C TRP A 580 3.69 12.42 15.94
N THR A 581 4.60 12.53 16.92
CA THR A 581 6.04 12.71 16.63
C THR A 581 6.69 11.47 16.03
N ASN A 582 6.15 10.28 16.31
CA ASN A 582 6.65 9.03 15.73
C ASN A 582 6.25 8.91 14.26
N ALA A 583 5.16 9.56 13.85
CA ALA A 583 4.55 9.44 12.53
C ALA A 583 5.42 9.97 11.37
N GLY A 584 6.51 10.68 11.67
CA GLY A 584 7.33 11.36 10.68
C GLY A 584 8.11 10.44 9.72
N HIS A 585 8.19 9.17 10.03
CA HIS A 585 8.88 8.16 9.20
C HIS A 585 7.93 7.29 8.38
N THR A 586 6.63 7.62 8.37
CA THR A 586 5.59 6.88 7.63
C THR A 586 4.77 7.88 6.81
N SER A 587 4.27 7.47 5.66
CA SER A 587 3.37 8.27 4.82
C SER A 587 1.93 8.03 5.22
N TRP A 588 1.07 9.07 5.13
CA TRP A 588 -0.31 9.03 5.62
C TRP A 588 -1.28 9.45 4.52
N TYR A 589 -2.36 8.67 4.36
CA TYR A 589 -3.47 8.98 3.47
C TYR A 589 -4.78 8.89 4.25
N VAL A 590 -5.28 10.01 4.74
CA VAL A 590 -6.45 10.07 5.64
C VAL A 590 -7.70 10.41 4.82
N VAL A 591 -8.78 9.64 5.00
CA VAL A 591 -10.04 9.87 4.31
C VAL A 591 -11.18 10.07 5.33
N THR A 592 -11.96 11.13 5.15
CA THR A 592 -13.08 11.46 6.05
C THR A 592 -14.21 12.15 5.29
N GLY A 593 -15.38 12.26 5.91
CA GLY A 593 -16.53 13.00 5.41
C GLY A 593 -16.85 14.24 6.22
N GLU A 594 -17.30 15.31 5.54
CA GLU A 594 -17.70 16.57 6.17
C GLU A 594 -18.81 16.39 7.22
N PHE A 595 -19.71 15.41 6.99
CA PHE A 595 -20.86 15.12 7.86
C PHE A 595 -20.68 13.82 8.65
N ASP A 596 -19.46 13.37 8.86
CA ASP A 596 -19.24 12.23 9.75
C ASP A 596 -19.73 12.58 11.17
N ALA A 597 -20.73 11.84 11.64
CA ALA A 597 -21.36 12.07 12.94
C ALA A 597 -20.40 11.89 14.13
N ARG A 598 -19.28 11.19 13.93
CA ARG A 598 -18.21 11.04 14.91
C ARG A 598 -17.37 12.32 15.08
N GLY A 599 -17.52 13.30 14.15
CA GLY A 599 -16.74 14.53 14.16
C GLY A 599 -15.25 14.29 13.88
N THR A 600 -14.93 13.39 12.97
CA THR A 600 -13.55 12.96 12.65
C THR A 600 -12.69 14.13 12.22
N PHE A 601 -13.10 14.92 11.21
CA PHE A 601 -12.28 16.02 10.71
C PHE A 601 -11.94 17.07 11.78
N PRO A 602 -12.90 17.63 12.56
CA PRO A 602 -12.56 18.60 13.61
C PRO A 602 -11.65 18.04 14.71
N THR A 603 -11.78 16.77 15.04
CA THR A 603 -10.97 16.10 16.06
C THR A 603 -9.55 15.90 15.58
N ASP A 604 -9.40 15.40 14.36
CA ASP A 604 -8.12 15.03 13.75
C ASP A 604 -7.30 16.25 13.31
N ALA A 605 -7.98 17.33 12.91
CA ALA A 605 -7.35 18.51 12.33
C ALA A 605 -6.22 19.09 13.19
N LYS A 606 -6.34 19.01 14.53
CA LYS A 606 -5.31 19.51 15.45
C LYS A 606 -4.02 18.68 15.37
N THR A 607 -4.13 17.35 15.37
CA THR A 607 -2.98 16.45 15.29
C THR A 607 -2.40 16.44 13.88
N LEU A 608 -3.25 16.34 12.86
CA LEU A 608 -2.83 16.38 11.46
C LEU A 608 -2.16 17.71 11.10
N ALA A 609 -2.66 18.84 11.59
CA ALA A 609 -2.00 20.13 11.38
C ALA A 609 -0.58 20.18 11.97
N ARG A 610 -0.34 19.53 13.12
CA ARG A 610 1.01 19.42 13.70
C ARG A 610 1.93 18.54 12.83
N MET A 611 1.41 17.43 12.31
CA MET A 611 2.16 16.55 11.41
C MET A 611 2.50 17.25 10.09
N MET A 612 1.56 17.99 9.53
CA MET A 612 1.70 18.67 8.24
C MET A 612 2.51 19.97 8.30
N ALA A 613 2.60 20.62 9.45
CA ALA A 613 3.38 21.83 9.62
C ALA A 613 4.88 21.54 9.67
N PRO A 614 5.73 22.47 9.18
CA PRO A 614 7.18 22.35 9.34
C PRO A 614 7.56 22.26 10.84
N SER A 615 8.43 21.33 11.16
CA SER A 615 8.89 21.09 12.54
C SER A 615 10.37 20.65 12.56
N ASN A 616 10.97 20.59 13.76
CA ASN A 616 12.32 20.06 13.93
C ASN A 616 12.37 18.61 13.46
N GLY A 617 13.26 18.32 12.51
CA GLY A 617 13.38 17.01 11.84
C GLY A 617 12.50 16.84 10.59
N HIS A 618 11.47 17.68 10.41
CA HIS A 618 10.56 17.65 9.27
C HIS A 618 10.32 19.07 8.70
N ALA A 619 11.36 19.65 8.12
CA ALA A 619 11.33 21.04 7.61
C ALA A 619 10.26 21.29 6.52
N THR A 620 9.81 20.22 5.85
CA THR A 620 8.77 20.27 4.81
C THR A 620 7.38 19.83 5.27
N GLY A 621 7.21 19.55 6.56
CA GLY A 621 6.09 18.79 7.11
C GLY A 621 6.24 17.28 6.79
N MET A 622 5.50 16.45 7.50
CA MET A 622 5.43 15.00 7.25
C MET A 622 4.64 14.71 5.97
N ASP A 623 4.80 13.53 5.39
CA ASP A 623 4.07 13.11 4.19
C ASP A 623 2.64 12.72 4.55
N VAL A 624 1.72 13.68 4.44
CA VAL A 624 0.30 13.52 4.79
C VAL A 624 -0.57 14.05 3.65
N VAL A 625 -1.48 13.21 3.18
CA VAL A 625 -2.61 13.59 2.32
C VAL A 625 -3.89 13.40 3.12
N LEU A 626 -4.67 14.46 3.29
CA LEU A 626 -5.97 14.41 3.97
C LEU A 626 -7.06 14.72 2.97
N VAL A 627 -8.00 13.80 2.79
CA VAL A 627 -9.14 13.92 1.86
C VAL A 627 -10.43 14.01 2.66
N GLU A 628 -11.14 15.12 2.49
CA GLU A 628 -12.45 15.36 3.07
C GLU A 628 -13.50 15.34 1.95
N PHE A 629 -14.47 14.42 2.02
CA PHE A 629 -15.60 14.36 1.09
C PHE A 629 -16.70 15.32 1.52
N LEU A 630 -17.04 16.26 0.65
CA LEU A 630 -18.06 17.28 0.90
C LEU A 630 -19.46 16.67 0.91
N GLN A 631 -20.28 17.08 1.87
CA GLN A 631 -21.69 16.67 2.04
C GLN A 631 -21.85 15.15 2.24
N ARG A 632 -20.80 14.44 2.66
CA ARG A 632 -20.84 13.01 2.93
C ARG A 632 -20.51 12.72 4.39
N GLY A 633 -21.05 11.62 4.88
CA GLY A 633 -20.93 11.20 6.28
C GLY A 633 -20.00 10.01 6.46
N TYR A 634 -20.34 9.13 7.40
CA TYR A 634 -19.61 7.88 7.64
C TYR A 634 -19.89 6.87 6.52
N GLU A 635 -18.92 6.68 5.65
CA GLU A 635 -19.03 5.82 4.46
C GLU A 635 -17.71 5.11 4.15
N SER A 636 -17.73 4.16 3.23
CA SER A 636 -16.54 3.39 2.82
C SER A 636 -15.66 4.12 1.79
N TYR A 637 -16.17 5.15 1.12
CA TYR A 637 -15.48 5.92 0.06
C TYR A 637 -14.79 5.06 -1.01
N PHE A 638 -15.49 4.05 -1.48
CA PHE A 638 -14.94 3.10 -2.47
C PHE A 638 -14.38 3.78 -3.72
N GLU A 639 -14.94 4.92 -4.12
CA GLU A 639 -14.47 5.74 -5.24
C GLU A 639 -13.08 6.37 -5.04
N GLU A 640 -12.58 6.44 -3.80
CA GLU A 640 -11.23 6.92 -3.52
C GLU A 640 -10.18 5.82 -3.68
N THR A 641 -10.59 4.56 -3.69
CA THR A 641 -9.70 3.39 -3.81
C THR A 641 -8.71 3.51 -4.99
N PRO A 642 -9.10 3.96 -6.21
CA PRO A 642 -8.12 4.13 -7.30
C PRO A 642 -6.96 5.05 -6.96
N ARG A 643 -7.23 6.20 -6.34
CA ARG A 643 -6.18 7.17 -5.95
C ARG A 643 -5.34 6.66 -4.79
N ILE A 644 -5.95 5.92 -3.86
CA ILE A 644 -5.22 5.24 -2.78
C ILE A 644 -4.21 4.25 -3.37
N PHE A 645 -4.57 3.44 -4.38
CA PHE A 645 -3.63 2.55 -5.04
C PHE A 645 -2.55 3.31 -5.80
N ASP A 646 -2.88 4.39 -6.52
CA ASP A 646 -1.88 5.22 -7.19
C ASP A 646 -0.90 5.83 -6.17
N TRP A 647 -1.38 6.22 -4.98
CA TRP A 647 -0.53 6.68 -3.88
C TRP A 647 0.33 5.54 -3.31
N MET A 648 -0.23 4.35 -3.03
CA MET A 648 0.51 3.20 -2.51
C MET A 648 1.64 2.75 -3.45
N GLU A 649 1.46 2.84 -4.77
CA GLU A 649 2.50 2.53 -5.76
C GLU A 649 3.76 3.40 -5.59
N LEU A 650 3.59 4.63 -5.09
CA LEU A 650 4.67 5.59 -4.89
C LEU A 650 5.35 5.46 -3.53
N GLN A 651 4.72 4.75 -2.58
CA GLN A 651 5.24 4.67 -1.22
C GLN A 651 6.14 3.44 -1.02
N ARG A 652 7.15 3.66 -0.22
CA ARG A 652 8.03 2.60 0.30
C ARG A 652 8.36 2.94 1.74
N ARG A 653 8.50 1.94 2.58
CA ARG A 653 8.99 2.13 3.95
C ARG A 653 10.31 2.89 3.90
N GLN A 654 10.41 3.97 4.64
CA GLN A 654 11.59 4.83 4.65
C GLN A 654 12.85 4.02 5.00
N LYS A 655 14.00 4.45 4.46
CA LYS A 655 15.30 3.87 4.84
C LYS A 655 15.46 3.90 6.35
N MET A 656 16.18 2.91 6.89
CA MET A 656 16.45 2.82 8.33
C MET A 656 17.04 4.16 8.83
N PRO A 657 16.36 4.88 9.73
CA PRO A 657 16.84 6.19 10.19
C PRO A 657 18.08 5.99 11.08
N ARG A 658 19.09 6.83 10.84
CA ARG A 658 20.28 6.89 11.72
C ARG A 658 20.04 7.75 12.96
N ASP A 659 19.03 8.59 12.95
CA ASP A 659 18.63 9.47 14.04
C ASP A 659 17.12 9.38 14.19
N PHE A 660 16.65 8.95 15.35
CA PHE A 660 15.23 8.86 15.65
C PHE A 660 14.96 9.04 17.15
N SER A 661 13.75 9.48 17.44
CA SER A 661 13.21 9.54 18.81
C SER A 661 11.76 9.09 18.79
N MET A 662 11.45 8.05 19.55
CA MET A 662 10.14 7.42 19.62
C MET A 662 9.54 7.61 21.00
N ASN A 663 8.27 7.97 21.04
CA ASN A 663 7.45 7.88 22.24
C ASN A 663 6.94 6.45 22.38
N VAL A 664 7.16 5.85 23.55
CA VAL A 664 6.75 4.49 23.89
C VAL A 664 5.79 4.56 25.07
N LEU A 665 4.62 3.98 24.94
CA LEU A 665 3.56 3.98 25.95
C LEU A 665 3.15 2.57 26.38
N ARG A 666 3.52 1.54 25.59
CA ARG A 666 3.20 0.13 25.88
C ARG A 666 4.46 -0.73 25.93
N PRO A 667 4.48 -1.77 26.75
CA PRO A 667 5.62 -2.70 26.82
C PRO A 667 5.97 -3.40 25.50
N SER A 668 4.96 -3.64 24.64
CA SER A 668 5.13 -4.24 23.31
C SER A 668 5.87 -3.35 22.31
N GLU A 669 6.00 -2.06 22.58
CA GLU A 669 6.69 -1.05 21.75
C GLU A 669 8.18 -0.92 22.11
N ASN A 670 8.75 -1.94 22.76
CA ASN A 670 10.11 -1.91 23.30
C ASN A 670 11.20 -1.95 22.20
N ARG A 671 10.86 -2.20 20.94
CA ARG A 671 11.78 -2.20 19.81
C ARG A 671 11.33 -1.24 18.73
N SER A 672 12.23 -0.35 18.31
CA SER A 672 12.03 0.56 17.19
C SER A 672 13.29 0.62 16.35
N TYR A 673 13.17 0.34 15.06
CA TYR A 673 14.29 0.32 14.12
C TYR A 673 15.43 -0.62 14.56
N TRP A 674 16.58 -0.06 14.90
CA TRP A 674 17.81 -0.79 15.30
C TRP A 674 18.05 -0.80 16.82
N LEU A 675 17.12 -0.27 17.61
CA LEU A 675 17.24 -0.18 19.07
C LEU A 675 16.09 -0.92 19.77
N GLN A 676 16.44 -1.77 20.70
CA GLN A 676 15.50 -2.48 21.57
C GLN A 676 15.83 -2.18 23.02
N ALA A 677 14.81 -1.98 23.84
CA ALA A 677 14.93 -1.71 25.27
C ALA A 677 14.24 -2.80 26.08
N GLU A 678 14.86 -3.27 27.17
CA GLU A 678 14.32 -4.30 28.04
C GLU A 678 14.18 -3.79 29.47
N GLY A 679 13.21 -4.36 30.21
CA GLY A 679 12.95 -3.93 31.58
C GLY A 679 12.47 -2.49 31.66
N LEU A 680 11.39 -2.19 30.93
CA LEU A 680 10.81 -0.87 30.84
C LEU A 680 10.31 -0.36 32.21
N PRO A 681 10.25 0.97 32.44
CA PRO A 681 9.80 1.54 33.70
C PRO A 681 8.32 1.23 33.97
N LYS A 682 7.95 1.19 35.25
CA LYS A 682 6.57 0.91 35.68
C LYS A 682 5.54 1.93 35.17
N SER A 683 5.96 3.11 34.71
CA SER A 683 5.10 4.10 34.07
C SER A 683 4.62 3.68 32.69
N VAL A 684 5.32 2.74 32.04
CA VAL A 684 4.97 2.16 30.73
C VAL A 684 4.27 0.83 30.99
N THR A 685 2.99 0.90 31.33
CA THR A 685 2.16 -0.29 31.59
C THR A 685 0.84 -0.17 30.83
N GLU A 686 0.25 -1.29 30.47
CA GLU A 686 -1.05 -1.33 29.77
C GLU A 686 -2.14 -0.61 30.56
N SER A 687 -2.18 -0.78 31.89
CA SER A 687 -3.17 -0.12 32.73
C SER A 687 -3.07 1.40 32.72
N ASN A 688 -1.86 1.96 32.60
CA ASN A 688 -1.68 3.41 32.46
C ASN A 688 -2.17 3.91 31.10
N VAL A 689 -1.98 3.13 30.05
CA VAL A 689 -2.45 3.43 28.70
C VAL A 689 -3.96 3.43 28.64
N LEU A 690 -4.61 2.40 29.15
CA LEU A 690 -6.07 2.25 29.16
C LEU A 690 -6.78 3.28 30.06
N ALA A 691 -6.10 3.82 31.06
CA ALA A 691 -6.64 4.90 31.91
C ALA A 691 -6.84 6.21 31.16
N GLY A 692 -6.28 6.38 29.97
CA GLY A 692 -6.42 7.52 29.07
C GLY A 692 -5.64 8.76 29.51
N PRO A 693 -5.37 9.67 28.58
CA PRO A 693 -4.53 10.86 28.83
C PRO A 693 -5.17 11.88 29.78
N SER A 694 -6.47 11.84 30.00
CA SER A 694 -7.21 12.82 30.86
C SER A 694 -6.91 12.69 32.36
N ARG A 695 -6.26 11.61 32.80
CA ARG A 695 -5.93 11.41 34.22
C ARG A 695 -4.55 11.90 34.65
N GLY A 696 -3.80 12.60 33.76
CA GLY A 696 -2.54 13.27 34.10
C GLY A 696 -1.38 12.38 34.54
N LYS A 697 -1.50 11.05 34.40
CA LYS A 697 -0.51 10.05 34.86
C LYS A 697 0.27 9.40 33.74
N VAL A 698 -0.09 9.64 32.48
CA VAL A 698 0.58 9.02 31.33
C VAL A 698 1.76 9.89 30.92
N SER A 699 2.96 9.35 31.06
CA SER A 699 4.19 9.97 30.55
C SER A 699 4.86 8.99 29.60
N PRO A 700 5.01 9.32 28.32
CA PRO A 700 5.69 8.43 27.39
C PRO A 700 7.16 8.27 27.79
N MET A 701 7.69 7.07 27.58
CA MET A 701 9.11 6.84 27.56
C MET A 701 9.67 7.28 26.21
N HIS A 702 10.83 7.93 26.21
CA HIS A 702 11.53 8.29 24.97
C HIS A 702 12.61 7.28 24.65
N LEU A 703 12.48 6.57 23.54
CA LEU A 703 13.49 5.69 22.97
C LEU A 703 14.22 6.45 21.85
N THR A 704 15.44 6.93 22.14
CA THR A 704 16.18 7.79 21.21
C THR A 704 17.53 7.17 20.88
N GLY A 705 17.81 7.04 19.60
CA GLY A 705 19.07 6.55 19.08
C GLY A 705 19.61 7.42 17.95
N LYS A 706 20.93 7.67 17.98
CA LYS A 706 21.63 8.44 16.95
C LYS A 706 22.94 7.79 16.54
N ILE A 707 23.04 7.45 15.27
CA ILE A 707 24.28 6.97 14.63
C ILE A 707 24.95 8.15 13.93
N SER A 708 26.12 8.54 14.42
CA SER A 708 26.97 9.51 13.72
C SER A 708 27.91 8.75 12.81
N PRO A 709 27.91 9.04 11.48
CA PRO A 709 28.86 8.40 10.55
C PRO A 709 30.29 8.70 11.00
N GLY A 710 31.10 7.66 10.97
CA GLY A 710 32.45 7.73 11.48
C GLY A 710 33.38 8.64 10.65
N THR A 711 34.23 9.33 11.36
CA THR A 711 35.50 9.83 10.87
C THR A 711 36.53 8.68 10.73
N ALA A 712 37.82 8.96 10.61
CA ALA A 712 38.86 7.92 10.71
C ALA A 712 38.78 7.08 12.00
N ALA A 713 38.16 7.61 13.08
CA ALA A 713 38.01 6.96 14.38
C ALA A 713 36.84 5.95 14.47
N GLY A 714 36.04 5.76 13.43
CA GLY A 714 34.89 4.85 13.42
C GLY A 714 33.55 5.50 13.75
N ALA A 715 32.47 4.70 13.81
CA ALA A 715 31.12 5.18 14.05
C ALA A 715 30.85 5.37 15.55
N THR A 716 30.05 6.39 15.88
CA THR A 716 29.57 6.60 17.26
C THR A 716 28.05 6.47 17.31
N ILE A 717 27.56 5.59 18.16
CA ILE A 717 26.14 5.37 18.44
C ILE A 717 25.84 5.99 19.81
N ARG A 718 24.97 6.99 19.81
CA ARG A 718 24.50 7.62 21.06
C ARG A 718 23.11 7.15 21.37
N LEU A 719 22.91 6.64 22.56
CA LEU A 719 21.62 6.27 23.12
C LEU A 719 21.28 7.26 24.23
N LEU A 720 20.20 8.00 24.05
CA LEU A 720 19.66 8.81 25.13
C LEU A 720 18.69 7.91 25.89
N PRO A 721 18.92 7.75 27.19
CA PRO A 721 18.23 6.71 27.91
C PRO A 721 16.79 7.07 28.18
N ALA A 722 15.98 6.21 27.83
CA ALA A 722 14.82 5.86 28.59
C ALA A 722 15.25 5.17 29.90
N ALA A 723 14.39 5.11 30.88
CA ALA A 723 14.66 4.40 32.12
C ALA A 723 14.52 2.86 31.97
N ALA A 724 15.12 2.28 30.93
CA ALA A 724 15.16 0.82 30.72
C ALA A 724 16.34 0.19 31.46
N ARG A 725 16.24 -1.11 31.75
CA ARG A 725 17.28 -1.86 32.47
C ARG A 725 18.46 -2.17 31.56
N SER A 726 18.19 -2.60 30.34
CA SER A 726 19.20 -2.98 29.34
C SER A 726 18.76 -2.59 27.93
N TYR A 727 19.70 -2.54 27.01
CA TYR A 727 19.47 -2.21 25.61
C TYR A 727 20.14 -3.25 24.71
N THR A 728 19.50 -3.52 23.57
CA THR A 728 20.10 -4.27 22.46
C THR A 728 20.16 -3.36 21.25
N VAL A 729 21.36 -3.23 20.67
CA VAL A 729 21.61 -2.50 19.42
C VAL A 729 21.80 -3.49 18.30
N TRP A 730 20.96 -3.38 17.28
CA TRP A 730 20.99 -4.21 16.08
C TRP A 730 21.61 -3.42 14.92
N LEU A 731 22.67 -3.97 14.30
CA LEU A 731 23.42 -3.27 13.26
C LEU A 731 23.44 -4.06 11.94
N SER A 732 23.53 -3.31 10.85
CA SER A 732 23.76 -3.84 9.50
C SER A 732 24.83 -3.00 8.78
N PRO A 733 25.43 -3.50 7.70
CA PRO A 733 26.40 -2.74 6.89
C PRO A 733 25.84 -1.43 6.31
N ASP A 734 24.51 -1.34 6.12
CA ASP A 734 23.85 -0.12 5.63
C ASP A 734 23.85 1.01 6.67
N LEU A 735 23.88 0.65 7.96
CA LEU A 735 23.91 1.61 9.06
C LEU A 735 25.33 2.10 9.39
N VAL A 736 26.27 1.16 9.52
CA VAL A 736 27.65 1.41 9.92
C VAL A 736 28.61 0.49 9.19
N SER A 737 29.84 0.95 8.92
CA SER A 737 30.90 0.09 8.42
C SER A 737 31.51 -0.72 9.57
N PHE A 738 31.63 -2.03 9.37
CA PHE A 738 32.28 -2.94 10.34
C PHE A 738 33.81 -3.02 10.18
N GLU A 739 34.36 -2.36 9.18
CA GLU A 739 35.81 -2.25 8.99
C GLU A 739 36.47 -1.30 10.00
N LYS A 740 35.67 -0.49 10.69
CA LYS A 740 36.10 0.51 11.66
C LYS A 740 35.50 0.23 13.02
N PRO A 741 36.16 0.66 14.10
CA PRO A 741 35.65 0.52 15.45
C PRO A 741 34.28 1.21 15.62
N ILE A 742 33.39 0.62 16.42
CA ILE A 742 32.11 1.18 16.79
C ILE A 742 32.18 1.53 18.29
N THR A 743 31.80 2.76 18.62
CA THR A 743 31.70 3.21 20.02
C THR A 743 30.24 3.47 20.35
N ILE A 744 29.72 2.84 21.41
CA ILE A 744 28.38 3.10 21.91
C ILE A 744 28.48 3.98 23.15
N MET A 745 27.73 5.05 23.19
CA MET A 745 27.66 6.00 24.31
C MET A 745 26.26 5.99 24.91
N LEU A 746 26.15 5.59 26.16
CA LEU A 746 24.94 5.65 26.94
C LEU A 746 25.00 6.86 27.88
N ARG A 747 24.06 7.81 27.79
CA ARG A 747 23.99 9.05 28.61
C ARG A 747 25.23 9.95 28.51
N ASP A 748 25.95 9.95 27.41
CA ASP A 748 27.23 10.67 27.25
C ASP A 748 28.31 10.34 28.30
N MET A 749 28.06 9.43 29.24
CA MET A 749 28.94 9.11 30.35
C MET A 749 29.55 7.70 30.31
N ARG A 750 28.77 6.68 29.86
CA ARG A 750 29.29 5.33 29.70
C ARG A 750 29.67 5.08 28.25
N LYS A 751 30.94 4.79 28.01
CA LYS A 751 31.46 4.38 26.71
C LYS A 751 31.63 2.88 26.69
N TYR A 752 31.04 2.25 25.68
CA TYR A 752 31.27 0.83 25.37
C TYR A 752 32.09 0.76 24.08
N PRO A 753 33.42 0.71 24.16
CA PRO A 753 34.27 0.61 22.98
C PRO A 753 34.21 -0.82 22.42
N HIS A 754 33.68 -0.97 21.23
CA HIS A 754 33.74 -2.20 20.46
C HIS A 754 34.82 -2.06 19.40
N LYS A 755 35.93 -2.79 19.52
CA LYS A 755 37.10 -2.60 18.67
C LYS A 755 36.84 -2.98 17.21
N MET A 756 36.23 -4.12 16.97
CA MET A 756 35.89 -4.60 15.63
C MET A 756 34.68 -5.51 15.76
N THR A 757 33.69 -5.28 14.93
CA THR A 757 32.47 -6.07 14.91
C THR A 757 32.36 -6.76 13.56
N LYS A 758 31.99 -8.02 13.52
CA LYS A 758 31.78 -8.79 12.28
C LYS A 758 30.36 -9.30 12.23
N SER A 759 29.82 -9.38 11.02
CA SER A 759 28.55 -10.05 10.78
C SER A 759 28.58 -11.49 11.30
N SER A 760 27.50 -11.93 11.93
CA SER A 760 27.33 -13.23 12.55
C SER A 760 26.14 -13.96 11.94
N ILE A 761 26.34 -15.21 11.51
CA ILE A 761 25.25 -16.07 11.02
C ILE A 761 24.17 -16.22 12.09
N LYS A 762 24.57 -16.39 13.36
CA LYS A 762 23.62 -16.47 14.47
C LYS A 762 22.75 -15.22 14.58
N ASP A 763 23.35 -14.03 14.57
CA ASP A 763 22.60 -12.77 14.74
C ASP A 763 21.64 -12.51 13.55
N ILE A 764 22.05 -12.87 12.33
CA ILE A 764 21.23 -12.84 11.12
C ILE A 764 19.99 -13.73 11.30
N LEU A 765 20.18 -14.97 11.75
CA LEU A 765 19.09 -15.93 11.91
C LEU A 765 18.18 -15.57 13.09
N ASP A 766 18.72 -15.10 14.20
CA ASP A 766 17.95 -14.63 15.36
C ASP A 766 17.04 -13.45 14.99
N ASP A 767 17.58 -12.45 14.28
CA ASP A 767 16.81 -11.30 13.82
C ASP A 767 15.71 -11.72 12.86
N PHE A 768 16.06 -12.52 11.84
CA PHE A 768 15.11 -12.96 10.84
C PHE A 768 14.01 -13.87 11.43
N SER A 769 14.35 -14.77 12.35
CA SER A 769 13.36 -15.65 13.01
C SER A 769 12.29 -14.87 13.77
N THR A 770 12.65 -13.67 14.28
CA THR A 770 11.78 -12.81 15.10
C THR A 770 10.88 -11.94 14.24
N ARG A 771 11.41 -11.36 13.15
CA ARG A 771 10.72 -10.34 12.34
C ARG A 771 10.27 -10.84 10.97
N ALA A 772 10.87 -11.89 10.46
CA ALA A 772 10.68 -12.42 9.11
C ALA A 772 10.79 -11.34 8.01
N ASP A 773 11.62 -10.32 8.22
CA ASP A 773 11.80 -9.19 7.31
C ASP A 773 12.97 -9.45 6.35
N ARG A 774 12.68 -9.85 5.12
CA ARG A 774 13.69 -10.21 4.11
C ARG A 774 14.45 -9.00 3.54
N GLN A 775 13.91 -7.79 3.67
CA GLN A 775 14.51 -6.56 3.15
C GLN A 775 15.48 -5.90 4.15
N ARG A 776 15.24 -6.06 5.45
CA ARG A 776 15.99 -5.37 6.50
C ARG A 776 16.45 -6.33 7.58
N ILE A 777 17.53 -7.05 7.31
CA ILE A 777 18.11 -8.02 8.22
C ILE A 777 19.30 -7.38 8.93
N PHE A 778 19.34 -7.48 10.25
CA PHE A 778 20.50 -7.09 11.02
C PHE A 778 21.50 -8.24 11.11
N THR A 779 22.79 -7.89 11.05
CA THR A 779 23.88 -8.88 10.98
C THR A 779 24.72 -8.92 12.23
N VAL A 780 24.49 -7.98 13.14
CA VAL A 780 25.22 -7.84 14.41
C VAL A 780 24.25 -7.46 15.50
N ARG A 781 24.32 -8.14 16.62
CA ARG A 781 23.61 -7.85 17.86
C ARG A 781 24.61 -7.45 18.96
N ILE A 782 24.34 -6.33 19.64
CA ILE A 782 25.14 -5.84 20.76
C ILE A 782 24.24 -5.62 21.96
N ASP A 783 24.41 -6.43 23.00
CA ASP A 783 23.66 -6.30 24.26
C ASP A 783 24.43 -5.39 25.23
N LEU A 784 23.74 -4.44 25.85
CA LEU A 784 24.24 -3.43 26.78
C LEU A 784 23.48 -3.57 28.10
N ASN A 785 24.19 -3.95 29.18
CA ASN A 785 23.66 -4.13 30.52
C ASN A 785 23.95 -2.95 31.43
#